data_42b49a71a0c6f3f7c1d35346be63dadd
#
_entry.id   42b49a71a0c6f3f7c1d35346be63dadd
#
_cell.length_a   1.000
_cell.length_b   1.000
_cell.length_c   1.000
_cell.angle_alpha   90.00
_cell.angle_beta   90.00
_cell.angle_gamma   90.00
#
_symmetry.space_group_name_H-M   'P 1'
#
loop_
_entity.id
_entity.type
_entity.pdbx_description
1 polymer ?
#
loop_
_entity_poly.entity_id
_entity_poly.type
_entity_poly.pdbx_seq_one_letter_code
_entity_poly.pdbx_strand_id
1 'polypeptide(L)'
;MDQKELREWEAKCIQEEPPACRAGCPLGVDARAFVQAMARDDVDAARGVLEKSMPLAAITARLCEAPCEAFCVRKELGGAIGIGCLERLCIEQGQTRGKTMRLPARPRNVAVFGSGPSSLAVAFELARKGYPVTVRHLGDAPGAWLRELPESVLPSAILDEELSRLSALRVTFVPVPILDEALIKAHPADAVYVGQDDALAPTLLANLGTPDPETFALERVGWFTGGMEEREHRFIGAVSHGREAAVSMDRFLQNASLTSSRVMLRNGRTALFTQTRGVTPVSRLVPADGVMFTRAEGVREAARCLDCQCLECVRHCVYLKEYGGYPKSYARRVFNNSAIVQGARQANTFINSCSLCGQCETLCPNDFSMAEMCLDARRQMVDEGRMPPSAHYFALEEMRSAQSGQAALAAHAPGAESSAILFFPGCQLAGIRPAQTLRLYDRLLESEPLTGIWLDCCAAPAHWSGRAEEFAQLVRKLESVWADMGRPKVATACSTCLKMFREHLPQLNAVSVWSVLAAQSVAASAAHPPLALSDPCTSRHDEGTRKDVRALLENMGQPLADLPMSGELTECCGFGGLMDNANPALARKVAAARVAQSDADFLTYCAMCRDQLAKTGKPVLHILDLLFPDLAHPATEPPAGISVRRVNRRMLKAALLERHGRGHLPRQPWEDVRLAISEPVAALLEERRILEDDLRQIIHRATQQGGCFTHGADGRKIASAELGEVTFWAEYREGDEGFVVLRAWSHRMRIKGGRS
;
A
#
# COMPACT_ATOMS: atom_id res chain seq x y z
N MET A 1 -16.24 7.81 2.71
CA MET A 1 -15.56 8.18 1.43
C MET A 1 -16.60 8.42 0.37
N ASP A 2 -16.69 9.62 -0.18
CA ASP A 2 -17.55 9.96 -1.30
C ASP A 2 -16.83 9.81 -2.65
N GLN A 3 -17.50 10.14 -3.77
CA GLN A 3 -16.91 10.00 -5.12
C GLN A 3 -15.77 11.00 -5.39
N LYS A 4 -15.77 12.16 -4.73
CA LYS A 4 -14.73 13.18 -4.87
C LYS A 4 -13.48 12.72 -4.12
N GLU A 5 -13.64 12.31 -2.88
CA GLU A 5 -12.57 11.75 -2.05
C GLU A 5 -11.92 10.53 -2.69
N LEU A 6 -12.73 9.63 -3.32
CA LEU A 6 -12.18 8.50 -4.07
C LEU A 6 -11.25 8.98 -5.18
N ARG A 7 -11.64 9.98 -5.97
CA ARG A 7 -10.79 10.50 -7.06
C ARG A 7 -9.51 11.14 -6.54
N GLU A 8 -9.58 11.84 -5.40
CA GLU A 8 -8.38 12.40 -4.74
C GLU A 8 -7.41 11.30 -4.30
N TRP A 9 -7.92 10.21 -3.72
CA TRP A 9 -7.10 9.05 -3.40
C TRP A 9 -6.55 8.34 -4.63
N GLU A 10 -7.36 8.16 -5.66
CA GLU A 10 -6.92 7.56 -6.93
C GLU A 10 -5.79 8.36 -7.60
N ALA A 11 -5.86 9.69 -7.56
CA ALA A 11 -4.86 10.56 -8.16
C ALA A 11 -3.49 10.47 -7.47
N LYS A 12 -3.44 10.18 -6.18
CA LYS A 12 -2.17 9.97 -5.45
C LYS A 12 -1.43 8.70 -5.87
N CYS A 13 -2.09 7.67 -6.40
CA CYS A 13 -1.45 6.41 -6.75
C CYS A 13 -1.10 6.34 -8.23
N ILE A 14 0.18 6.40 -8.54
CA ILE A 14 0.74 6.44 -9.90
C ILE A 14 0.99 5.06 -10.54
N GLN A 15 0.60 3.97 -9.91
CA GLN A 15 0.85 2.60 -10.43
C GLN A 15 0.20 2.33 -11.79
N GLU A 16 -0.91 3.00 -12.10
CA GLU A 16 -1.61 2.87 -13.39
C GLU A 16 -1.06 3.80 -14.48
N GLU A 17 -0.12 4.69 -14.15
CA GLU A 17 0.55 5.53 -15.13
C GLU A 17 1.36 4.68 -16.11
N PRO A 18 1.43 5.06 -17.40
CA PRO A 18 2.17 4.30 -18.39
C PRO A 18 3.67 4.31 -18.07
N PRO A 19 4.40 3.19 -18.29
CA PRO A 19 5.86 3.21 -18.23
C PRO A 19 6.44 4.23 -19.22
N ALA A 20 7.62 4.78 -18.92
CA ALA A 20 8.23 5.86 -19.70
C ALA A 20 8.40 5.50 -21.19
N CYS A 21 8.74 4.26 -21.52
CA CYS A 21 8.84 3.79 -22.90
C CYS A 21 7.48 3.81 -23.63
N ARG A 22 6.37 3.52 -22.93
CA ARG A 22 5.02 3.63 -23.51
C ARG A 22 4.58 5.10 -23.68
N ALA A 23 4.88 5.93 -22.68
CA ALA A 23 4.59 7.37 -22.75
C ALA A 23 5.38 8.08 -23.86
N GLY A 24 6.62 7.62 -24.10
CA GLY A 24 7.47 8.13 -25.17
C GLY A 24 7.20 7.50 -26.57
N CYS A 25 6.30 6.50 -26.64
CA CYS A 25 5.91 5.89 -27.92
C CYS A 25 4.75 6.68 -28.57
N PRO A 26 4.91 7.26 -29.77
CA PRO A 26 3.84 8.00 -30.45
C PRO A 26 2.60 7.15 -30.74
N LEU A 27 2.76 5.82 -30.83
CA LEU A 27 1.66 4.88 -31.01
C LEU A 27 1.11 4.32 -29.70
N GLY A 28 1.72 4.63 -28.54
CA GLY A 28 1.32 4.14 -27.24
C GLY A 28 1.39 2.62 -27.11
N VAL A 29 2.33 1.97 -27.82
CA VAL A 29 2.57 0.52 -27.74
C VAL A 29 2.90 0.16 -26.29
N ASP A 30 2.32 -0.91 -25.77
CA ASP A 30 2.69 -1.45 -24.47
C ASP A 30 4.05 -2.15 -24.53
N ALA A 31 5.11 -1.31 -24.67
CA ALA A 31 6.48 -1.77 -24.79
C ALA A 31 6.92 -2.66 -23.61
N ARG A 32 6.39 -2.41 -22.40
CA ARG A 32 6.66 -3.25 -21.24
C ARG A 32 6.12 -4.67 -21.43
N ALA A 33 4.85 -4.80 -21.76
CA ALA A 33 4.23 -6.11 -22.01
C ALA A 33 4.89 -6.83 -23.19
N PHE A 34 5.25 -6.08 -24.25
CA PHE A 34 5.98 -6.59 -25.41
C PHE A 34 7.35 -7.17 -25.01
N VAL A 35 8.19 -6.37 -24.32
CA VAL A 35 9.53 -6.80 -23.91
C VAL A 35 9.47 -7.97 -22.92
N GLN A 36 8.49 -7.97 -22.01
CA GLN A 36 8.29 -9.10 -21.09
C GLN A 36 7.91 -10.40 -21.82
N ALA A 37 7.13 -10.34 -22.89
CA ALA A 37 6.82 -11.51 -23.70
C ALA A 37 8.08 -12.02 -24.44
N MET A 38 8.90 -11.11 -25.00
CA MET A 38 10.18 -11.44 -25.63
C MET A 38 11.16 -12.08 -24.62
N ALA A 39 11.22 -11.59 -23.39
CA ALA A 39 12.07 -12.15 -22.32
C ALA A 39 11.68 -13.60 -21.96
N ARG A 40 10.41 -13.99 -22.14
CA ARG A 40 9.93 -15.35 -21.97
C ARG A 40 10.02 -16.22 -23.22
N ASP A 41 10.64 -15.72 -24.27
CA ASP A 41 10.72 -16.37 -25.59
C ASP A 41 9.35 -16.65 -26.25
N ASP A 42 8.29 -15.94 -25.83
CA ASP A 42 6.96 -16.01 -26.43
C ASP A 42 6.79 -14.92 -27.51
N VAL A 43 7.44 -15.15 -28.65
CA VAL A 43 7.48 -14.19 -29.75
C VAL A 43 6.08 -13.94 -30.36
N ASP A 44 5.22 -14.95 -30.35
CA ASP A 44 3.85 -14.82 -30.87
C ASP A 44 2.98 -13.96 -29.96
N ALA A 45 3.09 -14.10 -28.64
CA ALA A 45 2.42 -13.19 -27.70
C ALA A 45 2.97 -11.77 -27.84
N ALA A 46 4.29 -11.61 -27.99
CA ALA A 46 4.92 -10.32 -28.22
C ALA A 46 4.37 -9.65 -29.49
N ARG A 47 4.26 -10.39 -30.59
CA ARG A 47 3.65 -9.89 -31.83
C ARG A 47 2.21 -9.46 -31.63
N GLY A 48 1.42 -10.20 -30.88
CA GLY A 48 0.04 -9.82 -30.55
C GLY A 48 -0.07 -8.51 -29.79
N VAL A 49 0.93 -8.15 -28.95
CA VAL A 49 1.00 -6.85 -28.28
C VAL A 49 1.29 -5.72 -29.28
N LEU A 50 2.22 -5.92 -30.23
CA LEU A 50 2.54 -4.94 -31.25
C LEU A 50 1.36 -4.68 -32.18
N GLU A 51 0.77 -5.73 -32.78
CA GLU A 51 -0.34 -5.64 -33.74
C GLU A 51 -1.61 -5.01 -33.16
N LYS A 52 -1.77 -5.01 -31.82
CA LYS A 52 -2.87 -4.31 -31.14
C LYS A 52 -2.83 -2.81 -31.32
N SER A 53 -1.63 -2.21 -31.36
CA SER A 53 -1.42 -0.77 -31.34
C SER A 53 -0.61 -0.23 -32.54
N MET A 54 0.01 -1.08 -33.32
CA MET A 54 0.93 -0.72 -34.41
C MET A 54 0.27 -0.97 -35.78
N PRO A 55 -0.16 0.09 -36.50
CA PRO A 55 -0.64 -0.08 -37.87
C PRO A 55 0.49 -0.55 -38.77
N LEU A 56 0.19 -1.36 -39.80
CA LEU A 56 1.18 -1.80 -40.79
C LEU A 56 2.44 -2.34 -40.12
N ALA A 57 2.28 -3.33 -39.23
CA ALA A 57 3.32 -3.71 -38.28
C ALA A 57 4.62 -4.15 -38.96
N ALA A 58 4.57 -4.79 -40.13
CA ALA A 58 5.76 -5.22 -40.85
C ALA A 58 6.57 -4.05 -41.43
N ILE A 59 5.93 -2.98 -41.84
CA ILE A 59 6.58 -1.72 -42.28
C ILE A 59 7.06 -0.94 -41.05
N THR A 60 6.18 -0.81 -40.05
CA THR A 60 6.44 0.03 -38.86
C THR A 60 7.64 -0.49 -38.06
N ALA A 61 7.75 -1.80 -37.82
CA ALA A 61 8.89 -2.37 -37.09
C ALA A 61 10.25 -2.18 -37.81
N ARG A 62 10.25 -1.94 -39.16
CA ARG A 62 11.46 -1.66 -39.90
C ARG A 62 11.86 -0.20 -39.93
N LEU A 63 10.89 0.70 -39.98
CA LEU A 63 11.09 2.12 -40.20
C LEU A 63 10.94 2.98 -38.94
N CYS A 64 10.48 2.43 -37.85
CA CYS A 64 10.35 3.14 -36.58
C CYS A 64 11.73 3.57 -36.07
N GLU A 65 11.87 4.85 -35.82
CA GLU A 65 13.10 5.47 -35.25
C GLU A 65 13.25 5.18 -33.76
N ALA A 66 12.35 4.41 -33.18
CA ALA A 66 12.30 3.95 -31.78
C ALA A 66 12.48 5.08 -30.73
N PRO A 67 11.71 6.20 -30.79
CA PRO A 67 11.85 7.30 -29.84
C PRO A 67 11.59 6.85 -28.38
N CYS A 68 10.86 5.77 -28.17
CA CYS A 68 10.63 5.17 -26.86
C CYS A 68 11.92 4.76 -26.12
N GLU A 69 13.01 4.45 -26.82
CA GLU A 69 14.29 4.10 -26.23
C GLU A 69 14.93 5.29 -25.47
N ALA A 70 14.73 6.51 -25.96
CA ALA A 70 15.23 7.73 -25.29
C ALA A 70 14.61 7.94 -23.88
N PHE A 71 13.40 7.43 -23.68
CA PHE A 71 12.68 7.51 -22.40
C PHE A 71 12.91 6.29 -21.49
N CYS A 72 13.66 5.28 -21.94
CA CYS A 72 13.88 4.05 -21.19
C CYS A 72 14.62 4.34 -19.87
N VAL A 73 14.03 3.99 -18.73
CA VAL A 73 14.63 4.17 -17.39
C VAL A 73 15.97 3.42 -17.26
N ARG A 74 16.16 2.33 -18.01
CA ARG A 74 17.39 1.54 -17.98
C ARG A 74 18.58 2.24 -18.65
N LYS A 75 18.40 3.31 -19.42
CA LYS A 75 19.49 3.94 -20.17
C LYS A 75 20.71 4.31 -19.32
N GLU A 76 20.52 4.72 -18.07
CA GLU A 76 21.57 5.07 -17.12
C GLU A 76 22.20 3.81 -16.44
N LEU A 77 21.67 2.63 -16.70
CA LEU A 77 22.07 1.35 -16.09
C LEU A 77 22.63 0.37 -17.15
N GLY A 78 23.46 0.87 -18.04
CA GLY A 78 24.10 0.08 -19.11
C GLY A 78 23.43 0.20 -20.47
N GLY A 79 22.63 1.23 -20.70
CA GLY A 79 21.96 1.55 -21.96
C GLY A 79 20.49 1.13 -22.02
N ALA A 80 19.71 1.87 -22.81
CA ALA A 80 18.29 1.60 -23.05
C ALA A 80 18.09 0.17 -23.62
N ILE A 81 16.91 -0.39 -23.40
CA ILE A 81 16.51 -1.64 -24.09
C ILE A 81 16.41 -1.38 -25.58
N GLY A 82 16.97 -2.26 -26.42
CA GLY A 82 16.93 -2.19 -27.87
C GLY A 82 15.56 -2.54 -28.44
N ILE A 83 14.53 -1.71 -28.16
CA ILE A 83 13.13 -1.98 -28.48
C ILE A 83 12.92 -2.10 -29.99
N GLY A 84 13.49 -1.20 -30.79
CA GLY A 84 13.37 -1.24 -32.25
C GLY A 84 13.93 -2.52 -32.86
N CYS A 85 15.11 -3.00 -32.41
CA CYS A 85 15.67 -4.28 -32.87
C CYS A 85 14.83 -5.49 -32.41
N LEU A 86 14.22 -5.42 -31.21
CA LEU A 86 13.31 -6.46 -30.73
C LEU A 86 11.99 -6.47 -31.52
N GLU A 87 11.44 -5.32 -31.88
CA GLU A 87 10.23 -5.19 -32.71
C GLU A 87 10.47 -5.84 -34.08
N ARG A 88 11.61 -5.57 -34.69
CA ARG A 88 12.00 -6.17 -35.97
C ARG A 88 12.10 -7.69 -35.86
N LEU A 89 12.87 -8.20 -34.90
CA LEU A 89 12.98 -9.63 -34.62
C LEU A 89 11.59 -10.29 -34.44
N CYS A 90 10.73 -9.65 -33.65
CA CYS A 90 9.41 -10.16 -33.34
C CYS A 90 8.52 -10.28 -34.60
N ILE A 91 8.55 -9.28 -35.47
CA ILE A 91 7.75 -9.26 -36.69
C ILE A 91 8.27 -10.28 -37.72
N GLU A 92 9.60 -10.48 -37.79
CA GLU A 92 10.19 -11.47 -38.71
C GLU A 92 9.92 -12.92 -38.30
N GLN A 93 9.95 -13.22 -37.01
CA GLN A 93 9.92 -14.61 -36.51
C GLN A 93 8.59 -15.02 -35.88
N GLY A 94 7.80 -14.07 -35.37
CA GLY A 94 6.52 -14.35 -34.76
C GLY A 94 5.42 -14.60 -35.76
N GLN A 95 4.42 -15.39 -35.35
CA GLN A 95 3.23 -15.63 -36.16
C GLN A 95 2.09 -14.69 -35.72
N THR A 96 1.34 -14.19 -36.69
CA THR A 96 0.10 -13.43 -36.41
C THR A 96 -0.94 -14.36 -35.81
N ARG A 97 -1.31 -14.15 -34.55
CA ARG A 97 -2.31 -14.99 -33.87
C ARG A 97 -3.77 -14.69 -34.28
N GLY A 98 -4.02 -13.65 -35.04
CA GLY A 98 -5.38 -13.20 -35.36
C GLY A 98 -5.60 -12.99 -36.85
N LYS A 99 -6.67 -13.56 -37.38
CA LYS A 99 -7.28 -13.03 -38.62
C LYS A 99 -7.73 -11.61 -38.32
N THR A 100 -7.30 -10.62 -39.12
CA THR A 100 -7.83 -9.26 -39.02
C THR A 100 -9.35 -9.35 -39.16
N MET A 101 -10.07 -9.14 -38.05
CA MET A 101 -11.52 -9.32 -38.02
C MET A 101 -12.18 -8.22 -38.84
N ARG A 102 -12.86 -8.58 -39.88
CA ARG A 102 -13.59 -7.66 -40.73
C ARG A 102 -14.93 -7.33 -40.07
N LEU A 103 -15.08 -6.10 -39.58
CA LEU A 103 -16.36 -5.64 -39.07
C LEU A 103 -17.39 -5.42 -40.17
N PRO A 104 -18.71 -5.46 -39.89
CA PRO A 104 -19.75 -5.11 -40.82
C PRO A 104 -19.50 -3.74 -41.46
N ALA A 105 -19.87 -3.57 -42.74
CA ALA A 105 -19.71 -2.31 -43.43
C ALA A 105 -20.58 -1.22 -42.77
N ARG A 106 -19.97 -0.05 -42.51
CA ARG A 106 -20.70 1.14 -42.07
C ARG A 106 -21.22 1.94 -43.28
N PRO A 107 -22.33 2.67 -43.13
CA PRO A 107 -22.98 3.37 -44.27
C PRO A 107 -22.25 4.68 -44.67
N ARG A 108 -21.12 5.01 -44.05
CA ARG A 108 -20.34 6.26 -44.29
C ARG A 108 -19.06 5.92 -45.04
N ASN A 109 -18.71 6.71 -46.04
CA ASN A 109 -17.52 6.53 -46.84
C ASN A 109 -16.41 7.55 -46.48
N VAL A 110 -15.17 7.13 -46.65
CA VAL A 110 -13.99 7.96 -46.34
C VAL A 110 -13.13 8.06 -47.60
N ALA A 111 -12.71 9.30 -47.92
CA ALA A 111 -11.72 9.56 -48.92
C ALA A 111 -10.37 9.94 -48.30
N VAL A 112 -9.31 9.27 -48.73
CA VAL A 112 -7.92 9.56 -48.34
C VAL A 112 -7.15 9.98 -49.56
N PHE A 113 -6.53 11.12 -49.51
CA PHE A 113 -5.70 11.68 -50.59
C PHE A 113 -4.23 11.63 -50.20
N GLY A 114 -3.46 10.77 -50.88
CA GLY A 114 -2.11 10.36 -50.56
C GLY A 114 -2.02 8.90 -50.14
N SER A 115 -0.83 8.32 -50.25
CA SER A 115 -0.51 6.95 -49.84
C SER A 115 0.78 6.85 -49.02
N GLY A 116 1.20 7.95 -48.42
CA GLY A 116 2.27 7.98 -47.45
C GLY A 116 1.90 7.32 -46.10
N PRO A 117 2.83 7.19 -45.18
CA PRO A 117 2.63 6.51 -43.90
C PRO A 117 1.41 6.99 -43.12
N SER A 118 1.14 8.31 -43.07
CA SER A 118 -0.01 8.85 -42.37
C SER A 118 -1.34 8.42 -43.03
N SER A 119 -1.42 8.50 -44.34
CA SER A 119 -2.55 8.12 -45.16
C SER A 119 -2.89 6.63 -45.04
N LEU A 120 -1.86 5.78 -45.11
CA LEU A 120 -2.03 4.32 -44.91
C LEU A 120 -2.44 3.98 -43.48
N ALA A 121 -1.97 4.70 -42.47
CA ALA A 121 -2.41 4.54 -41.08
C ALA A 121 -3.87 4.91 -40.89
N VAL A 122 -4.36 6.03 -41.47
CA VAL A 122 -5.79 6.41 -41.50
C VAL A 122 -6.61 5.30 -42.16
N ALA A 123 -6.19 4.86 -43.35
CA ALA A 123 -6.92 3.84 -44.09
C ALA A 123 -7.02 2.53 -43.28
N PHE A 124 -5.95 2.09 -42.63
CA PHE A 124 -5.94 0.91 -41.79
C PHE A 124 -6.90 1.03 -40.59
N GLU A 125 -6.83 2.11 -39.84
CA GLU A 125 -7.64 2.29 -38.63
C GLU A 125 -9.13 2.39 -38.94
N LEU A 126 -9.51 3.12 -39.99
CA LEU A 126 -10.92 3.30 -40.36
C LEU A 126 -11.50 2.04 -41.06
N ALA A 127 -10.71 1.37 -41.88
CA ALA A 127 -11.14 0.12 -42.49
C ALA A 127 -11.37 -0.99 -41.45
N ARG A 128 -10.52 -1.09 -40.41
CA ARG A 128 -10.75 -1.99 -39.29
C ARG A 128 -12.07 -1.71 -38.56
N LYS A 129 -12.52 -0.45 -38.50
CA LYS A 129 -13.80 -0.04 -37.91
C LYS A 129 -15.01 -0.28 -38.84
N GLY A 130 -14.77 -0.79 -40.04
CA GLY A 130 -15.78 -1.15 -41.01
C GLY A 130 -16.16 -0.03 -41.99
N TYR A 131 -15.45 1.08 -42.03
CA TYR A 131 -15.67 2.11 -43.02
C TYR A 131 -15.11 1.70 -44.39
N PRO A 132 -15.84 1.86 -45.51
CA PRO A 132 -15.27 1.83 -46.86
C PRO A 132 -14.31 3.03 -47.02
N VAL A 133 -13.06 2.71 -47.37
CA VAL A 133 -12.02 3.73 -47.55
C VAL A 133 -11.49 3.71 -48.97
N THR A 134 -11.48 4.83 -49.64
CA THR A 134 -10.85 5.01 -50.96
C THR A 134 -9.60 5.86 -50.82
N VAL A 135 -8.44 5.26 -51.13
CA VAL A 135 -7.12 5.94 -51.13
C VAL A 135 -6.79 6.33 -52.58
N ARG A 136 -6.67 7.63 -52.81
CA ARG A 136 -6.19 8.16 -54.11
C ARG A 136 -4.71 8.49 -54.03
N HIS A 137 -3.92 7.90 -54.89
CA HIS A 137 -2.45 7.97 -54.84
C HIS A 137 -1.83 8.36 -56.17
N LEU A 138 -0.66 8.97 -56.12
CA LEU A 138 0.16 9.25 -57.28
C LEU A 138 0.91 7.98 -57.75
N GLY A 139 1.26 7.95 -59.06
CA GLY A 139 2.03 6.87 -59.65
C GLY A 139 1.21 5.60 -59.86
N ASP A 140 1.87 4.55 -60.38
CA ASP A 140 1.24 3.27 -60.79
C ASP A 140 0.86 2.40 -59.61
N ALA A 141 1.51 2.57 -58.45
CA ALA A 141 1.26 1.78 -57.24
C ALA A 141 1.24 2.66 -56.00
N PRO A 142 0.38 2.36 -54.97
CA PRO A 142 0.37 3.12 -53.70
C PRO A 142 1.62 2.88 -52.88
N GLY A 143 1.93 3.82 -51.93
CA GLY A 143 3.07 3.73 -51.04
C GLY A 143 3.96 4.99 -51.05
N ALA A 144 3.74 5.95 -51.97
CA ALA A 144 4.46 7.19 -52.05
C ALA A 144 6.00 7.01 -51.91
N TRP A 145 6.66 7.80 -51.06
CA TRP A 145 8.10 7.72 -50.84
C TRP A 145 8.58 6.41 -50.19
N LEU A 146 7.68 5.57 -49.62
CA LEU A 146 8.08 4.27 -49.10
C LEU A 146 8.62 3.35 -50.21
N ARG A 147 8.16 3.53 -51.45
CA ARG A 147 8.66 2.77 -52.59
C ARG A 147 10.05 3.24 -53.08
N GLU A 148 10.49 4.42 -52.67
CA GLU A 148 11.80 4.96 -53.00
C GLU A 148 12.89 4.47 -52.04
N LEU A 149 12.50 3.77 -50.95
CA LEU A 149 13.47 3.23 -50.01
C LEU A 149 14.24 2.05 -50.60
N PRO A 150 15.52 1.89 -50.25
CA PRO A 150 16.31 0.74 -50.66
C PRO A 150 15.66 -0.59 -50.24
N GLU A 151 15.74 -1.61 -51.09
CA GLU A 151 15.26 -2.96 -50.81
C GLU A 151 15.84 -3.54 -49.50
N SER A 152 17.03 -3.16 -49.09
CA SER A 152 17.65 -3.54 -47.82
C SER A 152 16.97 -2.91 -46.59
N VAL A 153 16.26 -1.80 -46.77
CA VAL A 153 15.54 -1.08 -45.72
C VAL A 153 14.07 -1.53 -45.66
N LEU A 154 13.40 -1.44 -46.81
CA LEU A 154 12.01 -1.88 -46.95
C LEU A 154 11.86 -2.69 -48.22
N PRO A 155 11.87 -4.05 -48.16
CA PRO A 155 11.62 -4.87 -49.32
C PRO A 155 10.23 -4.57 -49.90
N SER A 156 10.17 -4.37 -51.24
CA SER A 156 8.92 -4.07 -51.94
C SER A 156 7.83 -5.14 -51.72
N ALA A 157 8.26 -6.39 -51.59
CA ALA A 157 7.33 -7.51 -51.30
C ALA A 157 6.59 -7.32 -49.94
N ILE A 158 7.25 -6.74 -48.93
CA ILE A 158 6.64 -6.46 -47.61
C ILE A 158 5.64 -5.33 -47.69
N LEU A 159 5.98 -4.28 -48.42
CA LEU A 159 5.06 -3.18 -48.67
C LEU A 159 3.80 -3.69 -49.39
N ASP A 160 3.97 -4.49 -50.44
CA ASP A 160 2.87 -5.04 -51.24
C ASP A 160 2.01 -5.99 -50.42
N GLU A 161 2.60 -6.79 -49.51
CA GLU A 161 1.84 -7.65 -48.60
C GLU A 161 0.95 -6.81 -47.63
N GLU A 162 1.48 -5.77 -47.03
CA GLU A 162 0.72 -4.89 -46.14
C GLU A 162 -0.40 -4.13 -46.90
N LEU A 163 -0.14 -3.67 -48.11
CA LEU A 163 -1.15 -3.05 -48.98
C LEU A 163 -2.26 -4.07 -49.37
N SER A 164 -1.89 -5.31 -49.63
CA SER A 164 -2.84 -6.37 -49.89
C SER A 164 -3.75 -6.65 -48.68
N ARG A 165 -3.19 -6.58 -47.48
CA ARG A 165 -3.96 -6.68 -46.23
C ARG A 165 -4.97 -5.51 -46.08
N LEU A 166 -4.59 -4.30 -46.47
CA LEU A 166 -5.52 -3.15 -46.51
C LEU A 166 -6.65 -3.40 -47.51
N SER A 167 -6.35 -3.90 -48.71
CA SER A 167 -7.37 -4.24 -49.70
C SER A 167 -8.35 -5.30 -49.20
N ALA A 168 -7.86 -6.30 -48.43
CA ALA A 168 -8.71 -7.31 -47.77
C ALA A 168 -9.65 -6.69 -46.73
N LEU A 169 -9.31 -5.51 -46.15
CA LEU A 169 -10.14 -4.72 -45.23
C LEU A 169 -11.11 -3.76 -45.93
N ARG A 170 -11.28 -3.79 -47.23
CA ARG A 170 -12.12 -2.89 -48.05
C ARG A 170 -11.49 -1.51 -48.32
N VAL A 171 -10.16 -1.41 -48.28
CA VAL A 171 -9.48 -0.22 -48.81
C VAL A 171 -9.37 -0.39 -50.33
N THR A 172 -9.85 0.61 -51.05
CA THR A 172 -9.74 0.66 -52.54
C THR A 172 -8.65 1.67 -52.88
N PHE A 173 -7.65 1.22 -53.65
CA PHE A 173 -6.58 2.11 -54.13
C PHE A 173 -6.92 2.55 -55.58
N VAL A 174 -6.83 3.88 -55.83
CA VAL A 174 -7.16 4.50 -57.12
C VAL A 174 -6.01 5.42 -57.54
N PRO A 175 -5.28 5.10 -58.64
CA PRO A 175 -4.24 5.99 -59.16
C PRO A 175 -4.86 7.28 -59.71
N VAL A 176 -4.17 8.39 -59.48
CA VAL A 176 -4.55 9.73 -59.96
C VAL A 176 -3.31 10.47 -60.47
N PRO A 177 -3.47 11.38 -61.48
CA PRO A 177 -2.33 12.09 -62.03
C PRO A 177 -1.81 13.21 -61.13
N ILE A 178 -2.65 13.77 -60.28
CA ILE A 178 -2.30 14.87 -59.41
C ILE A 178 -3.17 14.86 -58.13
N LEU A 179 -2.61 15.29 -57.02
CA LEU A 179 -3.37 15.48 -55.76
C LEU A 179 -3.59 17.00 -55.57
N ASP A 180 -4.69 17.50 -56.07
CA ASP A 180 -5.06 18.92 -55.99
C ASP A 180 -6.46 19.12 -55.40
N GLU A 181 -6.84 20.37 -55.21
CA GLU A 181 -8.13 20.71 -54.61
C GLU A 181 -9.34 20.39 -55.55
N ALA A 182 -9.13 20.44 -56.86
CA ALA A 182 -10.14 20.09 -57.86
C ALA A 182 -10.51 18.62 -57.78
N LEU A 183 -9.51 17.73 -57.65
CA LEU A 183 -9.68 16.31 -57.44
C LEU A 183 -10.48 16.00 -56.18
N ILE A 184 -10.18 16.70 -55.07
CA ILE A 184 -10.86 16.48 -53.80
C ILE A 184 -12.36 16.88 -53.93
N LYS A 185 -12.64 18.03 -54.58
CA LYS A 185 -14.00 18.49 -54.83
C LYS A 185 -14.80 17.57 -55.74
N ALA A 186 -14.13 16.92 -56.70
CA ALA A 186 -14.75 16.01 -57.63
C ALA A 186 -15.14 14.66 -56.98
N HIS A 187 -14.62 14.35 -55.79
CA HIS A 187 -14.84 13.08 -55.12
C HIS A 187 -15.35 13.27 -53.67
N PRO A 188 -16.59 13.68 -53.51
CA PRO A 188 -17.18 13.93 -52.20
C PRO A 188 -17.21 12.64 -51.34
N ALA A 189 -16.95 12.78 -50.05
CA ALA A 189 -17.03 11.72 -49.06
C ALA A 189 -17.56 12.28 -47.73
N ASP A 190 -18.05 11.41 -46.87
CA ASP A 190 -18.52 11.80 -45.53
C ASP A 190 -17.40 12.36 -44.64
N ALA A 191 -16.16 11.91 -44.84
CA ALA A 191 -14.96 12.48 -44.24
C ALA A 191 -13.77 12.39 -45.22
N VAL A 192 -12.91 13.38 -45.16
CA VAL A 192 -11.74 13.54 -46.04
C VAL A 192 -10.46 13.63 -45.23
N TYR A 193 -9.45 12.86 -45.60
CA TYR A 193 -8.09 13.00 -45.08
C TYR A 193 -7.12 13.35 -46.20
N VAL A 194 -6.20 14.32 -45.94
CA VAL A 194 -5.16 14.72 -46.86
C VAL A 194 -3.80 14.48 -46.22
N GLY A 195 -3.00 13.56 -46.72
CA GLY A 195 -1.69 13.23 -46.21
C GLY A 195 -0.63 14.23 -46.67
N GLN A 196 -0.02 14.99 -45.76
CA GLN A 196 1.05 15.96 -46.06
C GLN A 196 2.43 15.31 -46.21
N ASP A 197 2.55 14.02 -45.95
CA ASP A 197 3.71 13.17 -46.20
C ASP A 197 3.72 12.59 -47.61
N ASP A 198 2.91 13.12 -48.50
CA ASP A 198 2.87 12.81 -49.95
C ASP A 198 3.15 14.03 -50.82
N ALA A 199 3.34 13.83 -52.14
CA ALA A 199 3.58 14.91 -53.10
C ALA A 199 2.27 15.61 -53.44
N LEU A 200 1.84 16.57 -52.61
CA LEU A 200 0.67 17.40 -52.88
C LEU A 200 0.95 18.53 -53.85
N ALA A 201 -0.04 18.92 -54.65
CA ALA A 201 0.07 20.14 -55.48
C ALA A 201 0.36 21.36 -54.60
N PRO A 202 1.28 22.27 -54.96
CA PRO A 202 1.62 23.44 -54.15
C PRO A 202 0.44 24.31 -53.80
N THR A 203 -0.55 24.44 -54.68
CA THR A 203 -1.78 25.18 -54.46
C THR A 203 -2.69 24.54 -53.40
N LEU A 204 -2.76 23.19 -53.37
CA LEU A 204 -3.48 22.47 -52.34
C LEU A 204 -2.81 22.64 -50.98
N LEU A 205 -1.47 22.48 -50.94
CA LEU A 205 -0.70 22.62 -49.69
C LEU A 205 -0.86 24.04 -49.08
N ALA A 206 -0.78 25.10 -49.92
CA ALA A 206 -0.97 26.45 -49.47
C ALA A 206 -2.37 26.77 -48.96
N ASN A 207 -3.40 26.12 -49.51
CA ASN A 207 -4.82 26.36 -49.15
C ASN A 207 -5.38 25.38 -48.11
N LEU A 208 -4.58 24.39 -47.68
CA LEU A 208 -5.04 23.35 -46.77
C LEU A 208 -5.33 23.88 -45.37
N GLY A 209 -4.58 24.91 -44.96
CA GLY A 209 -4.66 25.50 -43.62
C GLY A 209 -3.91 24.70 -42.56
N THR A 210 -3.89 25.24 -41.34
CA THR A 210 -3.23 24.59 -40.19
C THR A 210 -4.22 23.66 -39.47
N PRO A 211 -3.89 22.41 -39.25
CA PRO A 211 -4.76 21.50 -38.51
C PRO A 211 -4.78 21.88 -37.01
N ASP A 212 -5.89 21.61 -36.36
CA ASP A 212 -5.97 21.60 -34.91
C ASP A 212 -4.97 20.57 -34.36
N PRO A 213 -4.08 20.94 -33.43
CA PRO A 213 -2.99 20.09 -32.97
C PRO A 213 -3.44 18.86 -32.19
N GLU A 214 -4.66 18.86 -31.65
CA GLU A 214 -5.23 17.74 -30.88
C GLU A 214 -6.05 16.80 -31.77
N THR A 215 -6.84 17.36 -32.70
CA THR A 215 -7.82 16.59 -33.45
C THR A 215 -7.41 16.36 -34.90
N PHE A 216 -6.40 17.04 -35.42
CA PHE A 216 -6.00 17.04 -36.83
C PHE A 216 -7.11 17.51 -37.80
N ALA A 217 -8.18 18.12 -37.24
CA ALA A 217 -9.26 18.68 -38.03
C ALA A 217 -8.82 20.03 -38.64
N LEU A 218 -9.32 20.29 -39.84
CA LEU A 218 -9.18 21.58 -40.54
C LEU A 218 -10.43 22.45 -40.27
N GLU A 219 -10.37 23.75 -40.58
CA GLU A 219 -11.51 24.64 -40.49
C GLU A 219 -12.68 24.15 -41.35
N ARG A 220 -12.40 23.52 -42.47
CA ARG A 220 -13.41 22.88 -43.31
C ARG A 220 -13.98 21.62 -42.65
N VAL A 221 -15.26 21.64 -42.33
CA VAL A 221 -15.97 20.57 -41.66
C VAL A 221 -15.80 19.22 -42.37
N GLY A 222 -15.38 18.18 -41.62
CA GLY A 222 -15.17 16.84 -42.13
C GLY A 222 -13.83 16.63 -42.83
N TRP A 223 -12.97 17.65 -42.83
CA TRP A 223 -11.64 17.54 -43.40
C TRP A 223 -10.57 17.44 -42.31
N PHE A 224 -9.60 16.56 -42.54
CA PHE A 224 -8.51 16.24 -41.63
C PHE A 224 -7.20 16.16 -42.41
N THR A 225 -6.10 16.43 -41.73
CA THR A 225 -4.76 16.34 -42.34
C THR A 225 -3.71 15.97 -41.32
N GLY A 226 -2.55 15.52 -41.75
CA GLY A 226 -1.40 15.18 -40.94
C GLY A 226 -0.26 14.64 -41.79
N GLY A 227 0.81 14.15 -41.18
CA GLY A 227 1.98 13.60 -41.86
C GLY A 227 3.18 14.56 -41.90
N MET A 228 2.99 15.83 -41.51
CA MET A 228 4.15 16.72 -41.30
C MET A 228 4.75 16.44 -39.93
N GLU A 229 6.01 16.01 -39.91
CA GLU A 229 6.78 15.78 -38.68
C GLU A 229 8.22 16.25 -38.88
N GLU A 230 8.90 16.56 -37.78
CA GLU A 230 10.32 16.93 -37.79
C GLU A 230 11.22 15.77 -38.25
N ARG A 231 12.39 16.08 -38.77
CA ARG A 231 13.27 15.13 -39.46
C ARG A 231 13.67 13.89 -38.66
N GLU A 232 13.74 14.00 -37.33
CA GLU A 232 14.22 12.90 -36.47
C GLU A 232 13.23 11.74 -36.30
N HIS A 233 11.92 11.98 -36.44
CA HIS A 233 10.87 10.98 -36.24
C HIS A 233 9.87 10.98 -37.40
N ARG A 234 10.35 11.17 -38.60
CA ARG A 234 9.54 11.38 -39.79
C ARG A 234 8.53 10.25 -40.04
N PHE A 235 8.95 8.99 -39.89
CA PHE A 235 8.06 7.85 -40.17
C PHE A 235 7.05 7.63 -39.06
N ILE A 236 7.54 7.41 -37.80
CA ILE A 236 6.64 7.07 -36.70
C ILE A 236 5.73 8.23 -36.31
N GLY A 237 6.15 9.46 -36.49
CA GLY A 237 5.34 10.65 -36.31
C GLY A 237 4.23 10.74 -37.33
N ALA A 238 4.50 10.51 -38.62
CA ALA A 238 3.48 10.48 -39.67
C ALA A 238 2.43 9.41 -39.41
N VAL A 239 2.84 8.19 -39.05
CA VAL A 239 1.93 7.09 -38.66
C VAL A 239 1.05 7.48 -37.46
N SER A 240 1.65 8.15 -36.47
CA SER A 240 0.91 8.63 -35.29
C SER A 240 -0.12 9.71 -35.66
N HIS A 241 0.24 10.69 -36.51
CA HIS A 241 -0.71 11.70 -37.02
C HIS A 241 -1.91 11.04 -37.70
N GLY A 242 -1.65 10.07 -38.59
CA GLY A 242 -2.71 9.35 -39.26
C GLY A 242 -3.63 8.60 -38.29
N ARG A 243 -3.05 7.97 -37.28
CA ARG A 243 -3.81 7.25 -36.25
C ARG A 243 -4.70 8.20 -35.40
N GLU A 244 -4.15 9.31 -34.95
CA GLU A 244 -4.90 10.32 -34.20
C GLU A 244 -5.99 11.00 -35.06
N ALA A 245 -5.70 11.30 -36.30
CA ALA A 245 -6.71 11.79 -37.24
C ALA A 245 -7.83 10.78 -37.47
N ALA A 246 -7.51 9.48 -37.59
CA ALA A 246 -8.51 8.41 -37.72
C ALA A 246 -9.46 8.33 -36.52
N VAL A 247 -8.96 8.59 -35.30
CA VAL A 247 -9.81 8.70 -34.09
C VAL A 247 -10.77 9.88 -34.23
N SER A 248 -10.32 11.02 -34.68
CA SER A 248 -11.15 12.20 -34.90
C SER A 248 -12.17 12.00 -36.01
N MET A 249 -11.76 11.38 -37.11
CA MET A 249 -12.67 11.05 -38.24
C MET A 249 -13.76 10.05 -37.81
N ASP A 250 -13.42 9.04 -37.02
CA ASP A 250 -14.42 8.09 -36.50
C ASP A 250 -15.44 8.78 -35.57
N ARG A 251 -14.99 9.68 -34.70
CA ARG A 251 -15.87 10.49 -33.86
C ARG A 251 -16.77 11.41 -34.69
N PHE A 252 -16.18 12.08 -35.67
CA PHE A 252 -16.91 12.95 -36.58
C PHE A 252 -18.04 12.19 -37.30
N LEU A 253 -17.69 11.03 -37.90
CA LEU A 253 -18.63 10.18 -38.61
C LEU A 253 -19.75 9.61 -37.72
N GLN A 254 -19.52 9.56 -36.41
CA GLN A 254 -20.51 9.16 -35.41
C GLN A 254 -21.23 10.35 -34.76
N ASN A 255 -20.99 11.60 -35.21
CA ASN A 255 -21.53 12.84 -34.64
C ASN A 255 -21.15 13.02 -33.15
N ALA A 256 -19.99 12.50 -32.73
CA ALA A 256 -19.47 12.64 -31.37
C ALA A 256 -18.47 13.82 -31.27
N SER A 257 -18.31 14.36 -30.05
CA SER A 257 -17.33 15.43 -29.78
C SER A 257 -15.91 14.93 -30.11
N LEU A 258 -15.13 15.74 -30.83
CA LEU A 258 -13.76 15.40 -31.20
C LEU A 258 -12.79 15.42 -29.99
N THR A 259 -13.10 16.23 -28.98
CA THR A 259 -12.20 16.50 -27.83
C THR A 259 -12.64 15.87 -26.54
N SER A 260 -13.96 15.68 -26.31
CA SER A 260 -14.48 15.14 -25.04
C SER A 260 -13.90 13.78 -24.70
N SER A 261 -13.29 13.64 -23.49
CA SER A 261 -12.66 12.39 -22.99
C SER A 261 -11.59 11.82 -23.93
N ARG A 262 -10.90 12.67 -24.69
CA ARG A 262 -9.80 12.26 -25.54
C ARG A 262 -8.55 12.02 -24.69
N VAL A 263 -7.91 10.88 -24.85
CA VAL A 263 -6.61 10.57 -24.24
C VAL A 263 -5.55 10.75 -25.34
N MET A 264 -4.70 11.76 -25.17
CA MET A 264 -3.57 12.00 -26.08
C MET A 264 -2.45 11.00 -25.77
N LEU A 265 -1.99 10.26 -26.79
CA LEU A 265 -0.90 9.28 -26.65
C LEU A 265 0.49 9.94 -26.69
N ARG A 266 0.59 11.18 -27.20
CA ARG A 266 1.83 11.87 -27.56
C ARG A 266 2.51 12.70 -26.45
N ASN A 267 2.22 12.49 -25.19
CA ASN A 267 2.70 13.42 -24.18
C ASN A 267 4.17 13.23 -23.73
N GLY A 268 4.80 12.11 -24.07
CA GLY A 268 6.22 11.84 -23.75
C GLY A 268 6.56 11.83 -22.26
N ARG A 269 5.58 12.10 -21.39
CA ARG A 269 5.76 12.25 -19.95
C ARG A 269 4.96 11.20 -19.19
N THR A 270 5.51 10.77 -18.08
CA THR A 270 4.83 9.89 -17.12
C THR A 270 5.23 10.28 -15.70
N ALA A 271 4.31 10.15 -14.77
CA ALA A 271 4.58 10.26 -13.35
C ALA A 271 5.01 8.90 -12.73
N LEU A 272 5.02 7.80 -13.51
CA LEU A 272 5.37 6.49 -12.97
C LEU A 272 6.80 6.49 -12.43
N PHE A 273 6.92 6.32 -11.13
CA PHE A 273 8.20 6.12 -10.46
C PHE A 273 8.66 4.66 -10.62
N THR A 274 9.95 4.46 -10.88
CA THR A 274 10.58 3.14 -10.91
C THR A 274 11.82 3.17 -10.04
N GLN A 275 11.89 2.34 -9.02
CA GLN A 275 13.05 2.23 -8.16
C GLN A 275 14.22 1.57 -8.92
N THR A 276 15.33 2.28 -8.97
CA THR A 276 16.57 1.79 -9.62
C THR A 276 17.70 1.51 -8.64
N ARG A 277 17.52 1.86 -7.35
CA ARG A 277 18.56 1.61 -6.34
C ARG A 277 18.81 0.11 -6.20
N GLY A 278 20.10 -0.28 -6.24
CA GLY A 278 20.51 -1.68 -6.11
C GLY A 278 20.38 -2.50 -7.40
N VAL A 279 19.92 -1.89 -8.50
CA VAL A 279 19.91 -2.57 -9.82
C VAL A 279 21.31 -2.59 -10.39
N THR A 280 21.84 -3.77 -10.67
CA THR A 280 23.16 -3.95 -11.30
C THR A 280 23.13 -3.44 -12.75
N PRO A 281 24.03 -2.55 -13.16
CA PRO A 281 24.17 -2.17 -14.55
C PRO A 281 24.54 -3.37 -15.42
N VAL A 282 23.85 -3.52 -16.55
CA VAL A 282 24.13 -4.55 -17.57
C VAL A 282 24.14 -3.87 -18.92
N SER A 283 25.23 -4.02 -19.68
CA SER A 283 25.42 -3.39 -20.99
C SER A 283 24.35 -3.82 -21.99
N ARG A 284 23.89 -2.86 -22.80
CA ARG A 284 23.01 -3.10 -23.94
C ARG A 284 23.69 -4.06 -24.94
N LEU A 285 22.95 -5.02 -25.44
CA LEU A 285 23.39 -5.83 -26.57
C LEU A 285 23.22 -5.04 -27.86
N VAL A 286 24.15 -5.24 -28.79
CA VAL A 286 24.09 -4.70 -30.14
C VAL A 286 24.02 -5.87 -31.09
N PRO A 287 23.06 -5.91 -32.05
CA PRO A 287 23.01 -6.96 -33.04
C PRO A 287 24.32 -6.99 -33.88
N ALA A 288 24.77 -8.18 -34.21
CA ALA A 288 26.00 -8.35 -34.99
C ALA A 288 25.97 -7.67 -36.39
N ASP A 289 24.78 -7.64 -37.00
CA ASP A 289 24.51 -6.95 -38.28
C ASP A 289 24.08 -5.47 -38.10
N GLY A 290 24.00 -5.00 -36.87
CA GLY A 290 23.52 -3.65 -36.52
C GLY A 290 22.01 -3.45 -36.73
N VAL A 291 21.26 -4.45 -37.13
CA VAL A 291 19.88 -4.34 -37.60
C VAL A 291 18.90 -5.17 -36.77
N MET A 292 19.20 -6.44 -36.55
CA MET A 292 18.25 -7.37 -35.87
C MET A 292 19.01 -8.35 -34.97
N PHE A 293 18.44 -8.64 -33.82
CA PHE A 293 18.94 -9.68 -32.92
C PHE A 293 18.67 -11.09 -33.49
N THR A 294 19.54 -12.03 -33.19
CA THR A 294 19.14 -13.44 -33.16
C THR A 294 18.11 -13.67 -32.05
N ARG A 295 17.35 -14.76 -32.13
CA ARG A 295 16.34 -15.07 -31.10
C ARG A 295 16.95 -15.14 -29.67
N ALA A 296 18.09 -15.79 -29.53
CA ALA A 296 18.79 -15.89 -28.24
C ALA A 296 19.29 -14.54 -27.71
N GLU A 297 19.80 -13.67 -28.59
CA GLU A 297 20.19 -12.30 -28.22
C GLU A 297 18.98 -11.48 -27.84
N GLY A 298 17.87 -11.59 -28.57
CA GLY A 298 16.62 -10.90 -28.26
C GLY A 298 16.08 -11.24 -26.89
N VAL A 299 16.06 -12.52 -26.51
CA VAL A 299 15.67 -12.96 -25.15
C VAL A 299 16.58 -12.35 -24.08
N ARG A 300 17.92 -12.38 -24.30
CA ARG A 300 18.87 -11.79 -23.35
C ARG A 300 18.73 -10.28 -23.22
N GLU A 301 18.54 -9.58 -24.34
CA GLU A 301 18.30 -8.13 -24.32
C GLU A 301 17.00 -7.78 -23.64
N ALA A 302 15.93 -8.51 -23.95
CA ALA A 302 14.64 -8.31 -23.31
C ALA A 302 14.65 -8.59 -21.79
N ALA A 303 15.44 -9.57 -21.34
CA ALA A 303 15.59 -9.90 -19.92
C ALA A 303 16.27 -8.76 -19.10
N ARG A 304 16.91 -7.80 -19.74
CA ARG A 304 17.43 -6.59 -19.07
C ARG A 304 16.33 -5.63 -18.61
N CYS A 305 15.09 -5.78 -19.07
CA CYS A 305 13.99 -4.87 -18.75
C CYS A 305 13.69 -4.85 -17.26
N LEU A 306 13.50 -3.63 -16.71
CA LEU A 306 13.20 -3.44 -15.27
C LEU A 306 11.75 -3.73 -14.91
N ASP A 307 10.89 -4.04 -15.89
CA ASP A 307 9.43 -4.18 -15.68
C ASP A 307 8.85 -2.99 -14.88
N CYS A 308 9.07 -1.79 -15.40
CA CYS A 308 8.79 -0.53 -14.70
C CYS A 308 7.40 -0.46 -14.10
N GLN A 309 7.35 -0.38 -12.78
CA GLN A 309 6.14 -0.23 -11.98
C GLN A 309 6.51 0.41 -10.64
N CYS A 310 5.58 1.10 -9.99
CA CYS A 310 5.82 1.72 -8.69
C CYS A 310 5.87 0.66 -7.59
N LEU A 311 4.81 0.19 -7.05
CA LEU A 311 4.66 -0.87 -6.03
C LEU A 311 5.61 -0.83 -4.82
N GLU A 312 6.32 0.29 -4.56
CA GLU A 312 7.28 0.38 -3.45
C GLU A 312 6.60 0.09 -2.09
N CYS A 313 5.45 0.68 -1.85
CA CYS A 313 4.67 0.42 -0.65
C CYS A 313 4.22 -1.05 -0.55
N VAL A 314 3.93 -1.72 -1.67
CA VAL A 314 3.52 -3.14 -1.68
C VAL A 314 4.72 -4.05 -1.44
N ARG A 315 5.91 -3.73 -1.96
CA ARG A 315 7.12 -4.53 -1.79
C ARG A 315 7.52 -4.70 -0.32
N HIS A 316 7.29 -3.68 0.50
CA HIS A 316 7.71 -3.63 1.89
C HIS A 316 6.57 -3.85 2.90
N CYS A 317 5.31 -3.91 2.47
CA CYS A 317 4.17 -4.10 3.36
C CYS A 317 3.53 -5.48 3.19
N VAL A 318 3.71 -6.36 4.19
CA VAL A 318 3.09 -7.70 4.21
C VAL A 318 1.57 -7.62 4.10
N TYR A 319 0.94 -6.61 4.75
CA TYR A 319 -0.49 -6.37 4.66
C TYR A 319 -0.93 -6.08 3.21
N LEU A 320 -0.22 -5.23 2.48
CA LEU A 320 -0.56 -4.92 1.08
C LEU A 320 -0.32 -6.13 0.17
N LYS A 321 0.74 -6.92 0.42
CA LYS A 321 1.00 -8.18 -0.31
C LYS A 321 -0.12 -9.21 -0.11
N GLU A 322 -0.59 -9.36 1.12
CA GLU A 322 -1.63 -10.36 1.48
C GLU A 322 -2.91 -10.19 0.66
N TYR A 323 -3.29 -8.96 0.35
CA TYR A 323 -4.52 -8.67 -0.37
C TYR A 323 -4.35 -8.55 -1.89
N GLY A 324 -3.14 -8.69 -2.42
CA GLY A 324 -2.83 -8.88 -3.84
C GLY A 324 -3.14 -7.70 -4.77
N GLY A 325 -3.23 -6.47 -4.24
CA GLY A 325 -3.54 -5.26 -5.00
C GLY A 325 -2.52 -4.14 -4.79
N TYR A 326 -2.90 -2.93 -5.14
CA TYR A 326 -2.13 -1.70 -4.95
C TYR A 326 -3.05 -0.56 -4.47
N PRO A 327 -2.50 0.55 -3.93
CA PRO A 327 -3.27 1.56 -3.22
C PRO A 327 -4.52 2.09 -3.96
N LYS A 328 -4.44 2.38 -5.24
CA LYS A 328 -5.58 2.82 -6.04
C LYS A 328 -6.72 1.78 -6.10
N SER A 329 -6.36 0.50 -6.26
CA SER A 329 -7.35 -0.59 -6.23
C SER A 329 -7.97 -0.76 -4.84
N TYR A 330 -7.21 -0.45 -3.79
CA TYR A 330 -7.70 -0.50 -2.42
C TYR A 330 -8.64 0.68 -2.10
N ALA A 331 -8.35 1.89 -2.61
CA ALA A 331 -9.26 3.03 -2.48
C ALA A 331 -10.64 2.70 -3.09
N ARG A 332 -10.67 2.11 -4.29
CA ARG A 332 -11.90 1.62 -4.92
C ARG A 332 -12.62 0.57 -4.07
N ARG A 333 -11.85 -0.34 -3.46
CA ARG A 333 -12.39 -1.40 -2.59
C ARG A 333 -13.02 -0.82 -1.32
N VAL A 334 -12.39 0.18 -0.70
CA VAL A 334 -12.92 0.88 0.47
C VAL A 334 -14.19 1.66 0.10
N PHE A 335 -14.16 2.41 -1.00
CA PHE A 335 -15.33 3.13 -1.50
C PHE A 335 -16.51 2.19 -1.77
N ASN A 336 -16.30 1.11 -2.52
CA ASN A 336 -17.34 0.13 -2.80
C ASN A 336 -17.92 -0.49 -1.52
N ASN A 337 -17.06 -0.76 -0.51
CA ASN A 337 -17.48 -1.33 0.77
C ASN A 337 -18.41 -0.37 1.54
N SER A 338 -18.18 0.93 1.50
CA SER A 338 -19.03 1.93 2.13
C SER A 338 -20.37 2.12 1.39
N ALA A 339 -20.36 1.99 0.06
CA ALA A 339 -21.53 2.16 -0.79
C ALA A 339 -22.52 0.98 -0.77
N ILE A 340 -22.15 -0.19 -0.24
CA ILE A 340 -23.04 -1.36 -0.17
C ILE A 340 -24.22 -1.09 0.76
N VAL A 341 -25.44 -1.13 0.20
CA VAL A 341 -26.69 -1.00 0.95
C VAL A 341 -27.08 -2.33 1.59
N GLN A 342 -27.04 -3.43 0.80
CA GLN A 342 -27.34 -4.79 1.25
C GLN A 342 -26.23 -5.76 0.83
N GLY A 343 -25.95 -6.77 1.64
CA GLY A 343 -24.94 -7.80 1.39
C GLY A 343 -23.70 -7.70 2.28
N ALA A 344 -22.70 -8.53 1.97
CA ALA A 344 -21.50 -8.66 2.79
C ALA A 344 -20.48 -7.55 2.49
N ARG A 345 -20.04 -6.85 3.52
CA ARG A 345 -18.97 -5.85 3.45
C ARG A 345 -17.60 -6.52 3.52
N GLN A 346 -17.17 -7.08 2.39
CA GLN A 346 -15.96 -7.91 2.31
C GLN A 346 -14.66 -7.18 2.65
N ALA A 347 -14.62 -5.85 2.51
CA ALA A 347 -13.44 -5.08 2.87
C ALA A 347 -13.33 -4.75 4.37
N ASN A 348 -14.29 -5.12 5.21
CA ASN A 348 -14.21 -4.85 6.66
C ASN A 348 -12.94 -5.42 7.29
N THR A 349 -12.60 -6.68 7.00
CA THR A 349 -11.36 -7.29 7.50
C THR A 349 -10.13 -6.57 6.96
N PHE A 350 -10.11 -6.22 5.67
CA PHE A 350 -9.05 -5.45 5.04
C PHE A 350 -8.84 -4.11 5.75
N ILE A 351 -9.89 -3.30 5.90
CA ILE A 351 -9.84 -1.98 6.55
C ILE A 351 -9.31 -2.08 7.99
N ASN A 352 -9.77 -3.09 8.74
CA ASN A 352 -9.39 -3.27 10.15
C ASN A 352 -8.03 -3.97 10.34
N SER A 353 -7.46 -4.56 9.31
CA SER A 353 -6.14 -5.23 9.37
C SER A 353 -4.96 -4.30 9.12
N CYS A 354 -5.15 -3.02 8.76
CA CYS A 354 -4.05 -2.07 8.63
C CYS A 354 -3.48 -1.71 10.01
N SER A 355 -2.16 -1.79 10.16
CA SER A 355 -1.47 -1.42 11.41
C SER A 355 -1.32 0.09 11.63
N LEU A 356 -1.75 0.92 10.70
CA LEU A 356 -1.64 2.38 10.72
C LEU A 356 -0.19 2.89 10.95
N CYS A 357 0.80 2.15 10.45
CA CYS A 357 2.21 2.42 10.73
C CYS A 357 2.83 3.55 9.89
N GLY A 358 2.19 3.97 8.79
CA GLY A 358 2.65 5.06 7.92
C GLY A 358 3.81 4.72 6.96
N GLN A 359 4.37 3.51 6.97
CA GLN A 359 5.51 3.16 6.10
C GLN A 359 5.18 3.32 4.60
N CYS A 360 3.97 2.97 4.20
CA CYS A 360 3.53 3.10 2.81
C CYS A 360 3.59 4.54 2.30
N GLU A 361 3.28 5.51 3.15
CA GLU A 361 3.36 6.94 2.88
C GLU A 361 4.83 7.40 2.76
N THR A 362 5.69 7.04 3.71
CA THR A 362 7.13 7.36 3.67
C THR A 362 7.84 6.80 2.43
N LEU A 363 7.38 5.65 1.91
CA LEU A 363 7.93 5.03 0.70
C LEU A 363 7.28 5.55 -0.59
N CYS A 364 6.13 6.22 -0.50
CA CYS A 364 5.37 6.65 -1.67
C CYS A 364 5.92 7.96 -2.24
N PRO A 365 6.27 8.04 -3.53
CA PRO A 365 6.70 9.30 -4.14
C PRO A 365 5.59 10.36 -4.23
N ASN A 366 4.34 10.01 -3.95
CA ASN A 366 3.15 10.86 -4.02
C ASN A 366 2.32 10.87 -2.73
N ASP A 367 2.94 10.55 -1.59
CA ASP A 367 2.34 10.64 -0.26
C ASP A 367 0.99 9.91 -0.11
N PHE A 368 0.88 8.71 -0.70
CA PHE A 368 -0.31 7.89 -0.52
C PHE A 368 -0.29 7.19 0.85
N SER A 369 -1.15 7.62 1.77
CA SER A 369 -1.27 7.05 3.10
C SER A 369 -2.40 6.02 3.20
N MET A 370 -2.05 4.72 3.18
CA MET A 370 -3.01 3.66 3.51
C MET A 370 -3.49 3.74 4.96
N ALA A 371 -2.64 4.26 5.86
CA ALA A 371 -2.98 4.42 7.27
C ALA A 371 -4.12 5.41 7.45
N GLU A 372 -4.02 6.59 6.83
CA GLU A 372 -5.05 7.62 6.85
C GLU A 372 -6.36 7.11 6.24
N MET A 373 -6.30 6.55 5.03
CA MET A 373 -7.48 6.03 4.34
C MET A 373 -8.21 4.94 5.16
N CYS A 374 -7.48 4.01 5.78
CA CYS A 374 -8.07 2.98 6.63
C CYS A 374 -8.64 3.55 7.92
N LEU A 375 -7.98 4.55 8.52
CA LEU A 375 -8.48 5.19 9.75
C LEU A 375 -9.78 5.95 9.47
N ASP A 376 -9.86 6.70 8.37
CA ASP A 376 -11.08 7.42 8.00
C ASP A 376 -12.22 6.47 7.66
N ALA A 377 -11.93 5.36 6.97
CA ALA A 377 -12.91 4.32 6.75
C ALA A 377 -13.42 3.70 8.07
N ARG A 378 -12.55 3.51 9.09
CA ARG A 378 -12.95 3.04 10.42
C ARG A 378 -13.84 4.04 11.14
N ARG A 379 -13.53 5.35 11.08
CA ARG A 379 -14.34 6.42 11.64
C ARG A 379 -15.74 6.39 11.02
N GLN A 380 -15.82 6.39 9.70
CA GLN A 380 -17.10 6.27 8.99
C GLN A 380 -17.89 5.02 9.39
N MET A 381 -17.22 3.85 9.50
CA MET A 381 -17.88 2.60 9.93
C MET A 381 -18.42 2.68 11.35
N VAL A 382 -17.76 3.40 12.27
CA VAL A 382 -18.24 3.63 13.64
C VAL A 382 -19.44 4.57 13.63
N ASP A 383 -19.35 5.71 12.94
CA ASP A 383 -20.40 6.73 12.86
C ASP A 383 -21.69 6.17 12.24
N GLU A 384 -21.57 5.29 11.25
CA GLU A 384 -22.70 4.62 10.60
C GLU A 384 -23.21 3.36 11.35
N GLY A 385 -22.61 3.00 12.49
CA GLY A 385 -22.94 1.79 13.24
C GLY A 385 -22.61 0.48 12.51
N ARG A 386 -21.66 0.50 11.60
CA ARG A 386 -21.27 -0.60 10.70
C ARG A 386 -19.95 -1.27 11.06
N MET A 387 -19.26 -0.79 12.10
CA MET A 387 -18.04 -1.41 12.62
C MET A 387 -18.35 -2.79 13.21
N PRO A 388 -17.66 -3.87 12.76
CA PRO A 388 -17.86 -5.19 13.37
C PRO A 388 -17.52 -5.15 14.87
N PRO A 389 -18.45 -5.54 15.76
CA PRO A 389 -18.22 -5.43 17.21
C PRO A 389 -16.99 -6.18 17.70
N SER A 390 -16.64 -7.30 17.07
CA SER A 390 -15.50 -8.14 17.47
C SER A 390 -14.13 -7.59 17.05
N ALA A 391 -14.07 -6.66 16.08
CA ALA A 391 -12.80 -6.25 15.48
C ALA A 391 -11.83 -5.64 16.50
N HIS A 392 -12.33 -4.81 17.43
CA HIS A 392 -11.49 -4.04 18.34
C HIS A 392 -11.90 -4.15 19.83
N TYR A 393 -12.92 -4.93 20.14
CA TYR A 393 -13.52 -4.98 21.48
C TYR A 393 -12.51 -5.24 22.59
N PHE A 394 -11.71 -6.30 22.47
CA PHE A 394 -10.77 -6.65 23.52
C PHE A 394 -9.66 -5.62 23.72
N ALA A 395 -9.24 -4.93 22.65
CA ALA A 395 -8.27 -3.86 22.78
C ALA A 395 -8.84 -2.63 23.51
N LEU A 396 -10.12 -2.33 23.29
CA LEU A 396 -10.83 -1.27 24.00
C LEU A 396 -11.06 -1.63 25.46
N GLU A 397 -11.40 -2.89 25.76
CA GLU A 397 -11.51 -3.37 27.15
C GLU A 397 -10.17 -3.31 27.90
N GLU A 398 -9.05 -3.65 27.24
CA GLU A 398 -7.73 -3.50 27.82
C GLU A 398 -7.36 -2.03 28.08
N MET A 399 -7.74 -1.13 27.18
CA MET A 399 -7.60 0.31 27.37
C MET A 399 -8.39 0.77 28.60
N ARG A 400 -9.68 0.42 28.68
CA ARG A 400 -10.57 0.79 29.79
C ARG A 400 -10.08 0.21 31.12
N SER A 401 -9.60 -1.05 31.12
CA SER A 401 -8.98 -1.67 32.29
C SER A 401 -7.77 -0.90 32.78
N ALA A 402 -6.89 -0.45 31.87
CA ALA A 402 -5.71 0.33 32.23
C ALA A 402 -6.05 1.75 32.75
N GLN A 403 -7.24 2.27 32.41
CA GLN A 403 -7.76 3.57 32.86
C GLN A 403 -8.68 3.47 34.06
N SER A 404 -8.90 2.24 34.59
CA SER A 404 -9.79 1.98 35.70
C SER A 404 -9.17 2.38 37.06
N GLY A 405 -10.02 2.51 38.06
CA GLY A 405 -9.57 2.72 39.44
C GLY A 405 -8.68 1.62 40.02
N GLN A 406 -8.55 0.47 39.33
CA GLN A 406 -7.64 -0.62 39.73
C GLN A 406 -6.22 -0.47 39.16
N ALA A 407 -6.01 0.35 38.12
CA ALA A 407 -4.73 0.48 37.43
C ALA A 407 -4.22 1.91 37.27
N ALA A 408 -5.10 2.89 37.09
CA ALA A 408 -4.74 4.29 36.91
C ALA A 408 -4.33 4.96 38.23
N LEU A 409 -3.29 5.80 38.19
CA LEU A 409 -2.76 6.58 39.32
C LEU A 409 -2.04 7.81 38.80
N ALA A 410 -2.31 8.97 39.37
CA ALA A 410 -1.46 10.14 39.22
C ALA A 410 -1.00 10.61 40.62
N ALA A 411 0.31 10.78 40.80
CA ALA A 411 0.87 11.16 42.07
C ALA A 411 2.17 11.99 41.88
N HIS A 412 2.36 13.01 42.73
CA HIS A 412 3.64 13.68 42.85
C HIS A 412 4.69 12.75 43.44
N ALA A 413 5.97 13.13 43.40
CA ALA A 413 7.03 12.38 44.05
C ALA A 413 6.72 12.13 45.54
N PRO A 414 7.21 11.04 46.17
CA PRO A 414 6.97 10.79 47.58
C PRO A 414 7.35 12.00 48.47
N GLY A 415 6.37 12.49 49.24
CA GLY A 415 6.57 13.67 50.12
C GLY A 415 6.53 15.03 49.42
N ALA A 416 6.27 15.10 48.12
CA ALA A 416 6.18 16.35 47.37
C ALA A 416 4.71 16.74 47.07
N GLU A 417 4.45 18.04 46.93
CA GLU A 417 3.14 18.61 46.56
C GLU A 417 3.09 19.07 45.08
N SER A 418 4.22 18.99 44.38
CA SER A 418 4.34 19.36 42.98
C SER A 418 5.32 18.45 42.25
N SER A 419 5.29 18.46 40.93
CA SER A 419 6.21 17.70 40.07
C SER A 419 6.85 18.61 39.04
N ALA A 420 8.15 18.44 38.80
CA ALA A 420 8.82 19.01 37.64
C ALA A 420 8.57 18.20 36.38
N ILE A 421 8.56 16.87 36.54
CA ILE A 421 8.31 15.89 35.47
C ILE A 421 7.28 14.88 35.97
N LEU A 422 6.36 14.46 35.08
CA LEU A 422 5.53 13.25 35.26
C LEU A 422 6.07 12.12 34.39
N PHE A 423 6.44 11.03 35.01
CA PHE A 423 6.77 9.79 34.28
C PHE A 423 5.51 9.05 33.89
N PHE A 424 5.28 8.90 32.58
CA PHE A 424 4.19 8.16 31.98
C PHE A 424 4.74 6.90 31.29
N PRO A 425 4.81 5.75 31.96
CA PRO A 425 5.38 4.51 31.38
C PRO A 425 4.54 3.97 30.22
N GLY A 426 3.25 4.31 30.18
CA GLY A 426 2.26 3.73 29.28
C GLY A 426 1.70 2.41 29.80
N CYS A 427 0.48 2.10 29.40
CA CYS A 427 -0.30 0.97 29.94
C CYS A 427 0.31 -0.41 29.65
N GLN A 428 1.05 -0.54 28.54
CA GLN A 428 1.63 -1.83 28.14
C GLN A 428 2.93 -2.12 28.90
N LEU A 429 3.81 -1.14 29.07
CA LEU A 429 5.03 -1.34 29.82
C LEU A 429 4.72 -1.66 31.29
N ALA A 430 3.79 -0.93 31.90
CA ALA A 430 3.31 -1.19 33.25
C ALA A 430 2.71 -2.62 33.43
N GLY A 431 2.07 -3.16 32.38
CA GLY A 431 1.50 -4.50 32.42
C GLY A 431 2.49 -5.63 32.10
N ILE A 432 3.47 -5.37 31.27
CA ILE A 432 4.43 -6.39 30.81
C ILE A 432 5.66 -6.46 31.73
N ARG A 433 6.14 -5.31 32.19
CA ARG A 433 7.41 -5.17 32.93
C ARG A 433 7.27 -4.29 34.18
N PRO A 434 6.44 -4.68 35.16
CA PRO A 434 6.14 -3.84 36.33
C PRO A 434 7.37 -3.54 37.20
N ALA A 435 8.23 -4.53 37.44
CA ALA A 435 9.44 -4.36 38.25
C ALA A 435 10.45 -3.41 37.58
N GLN A 436 10.68 -3.57 36.28
CA GLN A 436 11.56 -2.67 35.51
C GLN A 436 10.95 -1.26 35.38
N THR A 437 9.59 -1.15 35.32
CA THR A 437 8.90 0.15 35.32
C THR A 437 9.14 0.90 36.63
N LEU A 438 9.06 0.19 37.76
CA LEU A 438 9.35 0.76 39.09
C LEU A 438 10.82 1.18 39.21
N ARG A 439 11.76 0.34 38.78
CA ARG A 439 13.20 0.66 38.75
C ARG A 439 13.52 1.85 37.87
N LEU A 440 12.84 1.98 36.73
CA LEU A 440 12.99 3.15 35.85
C LEU A 440 12.47 4.43 36.54
N TYR A 441 11.36 4.33 37.26
CA TYR A 441 10.87 5.45 38.07
C TYR A 441 11.87 5.84 39.16
N ASP A 442 12.51 4.88 39.87
CA ASP A 442 13.57 5.13 40.86
C ASP A 442 14.74 5.86 40.22
N ARG A 443 15.19 5.41 39.05
CA ARG A 443 16.28 6.05 38.31
C ARG A 443 15.97 7.51 37.94
N LEU A 444 14.71 7.78 37.57
CA LEU A 444 14.28 9.15 37.30
C LEU A 444 14.26 10.02 38.56
N LEU A 445 13.82 9.47 39.71
CA LEU A 445 13.85 10.19 41.00
C LEU A 445 15.26 10.50 41.48
N GLU A 446 16.26 9.65 41.19
CA GLU A 446 17.66 9.91 41.50
C GLU A 446 18.20 11.13 40.75
N SER A 447 17.78 11.34 39.51
CA SER A 447 18.23 12.45 38.67
C SER A 447 17.36 13.71 38.80
N GLU A 448 16.06 13.54 39.03
CA GLU A 448 15.08 14.61 39.21
C GLU A 448 14.13 14.22 40.36
N PRO A 449 14.46 14.65 41.60
CA PRO A 449 13.70 14.25 42.79
C PRO A 449 12.23 14.65 42.79
N LEU A 450 11.83 15.64 41.98
CA LEU A 450 10.44 16.05 41.80
C LEU A 450 9.77 15.31 40.62
N THR A 451 10.19 14.09 40.32
CA THR A 451 9.52 13.24 39.33
C THR A 451 8.28 12.58 39.93
N GLY A 452 7.10 12.97 39.47
CA GLY A 452 5.83 12.27 39.76
C GLY A 452 5.63 11.06 38.82
N ILE A 453 4.61 10.28 39.15
CA ILE A 453 4.21 9.09 38.34
C ILE A 453 2.78 9.24 37.83
N TRP A 454 2.56 8.84 36.55
CA TRP A 454 1.23 8.84 35.96
C TRP A 454 0.99 7.52 35.22
N LEU A 455 0.25 6.61 35.86
CA LEU A 455 -0.22 5.34 35.28
C LEU A 455 -1.57 5.58 34.62
N ASP A 456 -1.63 5.48 33.31
CA ASP A 456 -2.86 5.58 32.51
C ASP A 456 -2.62 5.04 31.10
N CYS A 457 -3.62 5.11 30.23
CA CYS A 457 -3.52 4.82 28.81
C CYS A 457 -3.67 6.09 27.99
N CYS A 458 -2.83 6.26 26.97
CA CYS A 458 -2.86 7.41 26.03
C CYS A 458 -4.05 7.41 25.06
N ALA A 459 -5.02 6.50 25.22
CA ALA A 459 -6.21 6.34 24.39
C ALA A 459 -5.98 5.96 22.91
N ALA A 460 -4.76 5.57 22.53
CA ALA A 460 -4.47 5.12 21.16
C ALA A 460 -5.43 4.03 20.63
N PRO A 461 -5.90 3.03 21.41
CA PRO A 461 -6.87 2.05 20.92
C PRO A 461 -8.20 2.67 20.47
N ALA A 462 -8.73 3.70 21.17
CA ALA A 462 -9.93 4.40 20.76
C ALA A 462 -9.70 5.15 19.44
N HIS A 463 -8.58 5.86 19.30
CA HIS A 463 -8.19 6.52 18.07
C HIS A 463 -8.08 5.52 16.90
N TRP A 464 -7.32 4.44 17.06
CA TRP A 464 -7.07 3.44 16.03
C TRP A 464 -8.31 2.66 15.60
N SER A 465 -9.30 2.51 16.50
CA SER A 465 -10.57 1.85 16.18
C SER A 465 -11.57 2.76 15.45
N GLY A 466 -11.24 4.04 15.25
CA GLY A 466 -12.12 5.02 14.63
C GLY A 466 -13.17 5.63 15.55
N ARG A 467 -13.09 5.41 16.87
CA ARG A 467 -14.03 5.96 17.88
C ARG A 467 -13.66 7.39 18.25
N ALA A 468 -13.90 8.32 17.33
CA ALA A 468 -13.45 9.70 17.45
C ALA A 468 -14.02 10.42 18.70
N GLU A 469 -15.29 10.21 19.02
CA GLU A 469 -15.94 10.83 20.18
C GLU A 469 -15.39 10.27 21.51
N GLU A 470 -15.29 8.93 21.65
CA GLU A 470 -14.70 8.28 22.83
C GLU A 470 -13.25 8.75 23.01
N PHE A 471 -12.48 8.82 21.93
CA PHE A 471 -11.11 9.33 21.94
C PHE A 471 -11.04 10.77 22.45
N ALA A 472 -11.88 11.67 21.92
CA ALA A 472 -11.91 13.06 22.33
C ALA A 472 -12.27 13.23 23.83
N GLN A 473 -13.19 12.40 24.36
CA GLN A 473 -13.52 12.39 25.78
C GLN A 473 -12.33 11.96 26.64
N LEU A 474 -11.61 10.91 26.21
CA LEU A 474 -10.42 10.42 26.90
C LEU A 474 -9.26 11.43 26.87
N VAL A 475 -9.06 12.13 25.75
CA VAL A 475 -8.05 13.21 25.65
C VAL A 475 -8.36 14.31 26.65
N ARG A 476 -9.61 14.78 26.76
CA ARG A 476 -10.02 15.78 27.76
C ARG A 476 -9.79 15.31 29.20
N LYS A 477 -10.06 14.03 29.49
CA LYS A 477 -9.77 13.43 30.80
C LYS A 477 -8.29 13.45 31.12
N LEU A 478 -7.43 13.06 30.18
CA LEU A 478 -5.98 13.11 30.32
C LEU A 478 -5.49 14.54 30.57
N GLU A 479 -6.01 15.51 29.82
CA GLU A 479 -5.68 16.93 30.01
C GLU A 479 -6.08 17.45 31.40
N SER A 480 -7.27 17.05 31.91
CA SER A 480 -7.72 17.41 33.26
C SER A 480 -6.78 16.84 34.34
N VAL A 481 -6.44 15.56 34.26
CA VAL A 481 -5.51 14.93 35.21
C VAL A 481 -4.15 15.64 35.20
N TRP A 482 -3.62 15.97 34.02
CA TRP A 482 -2.37 16.72 33.90
C TRP A 482 -2.46 18.12 34.48
N ALA A 483 -3.61 18.81 34.28
CA ALA A 483 -3.83 20.15 34.86
C ALA A 483 -3.89 20.10 36.40
N ASP A 484 -4.59 19.09 36.96
CA ASP A 484 -4.70 18.84 38.39
C ASP A 484 -3.34 18.54 39.03
N MET A 485 -2.40 17.98 38.26
CA MET A 485 -1.01 17.73 38.66
C MET A 485 -0.09 18.97 38.53
N GLY A 486 -0.63 20.16 38.20
CA GLY A 486 0.15 21.40 38.09
C GLY A 486 0.85 21.59 36.76
N ARG A 487 0.46 20.87 35.72
CA ARG A 487 0.98 20.96 34.34
C ARG A 487 2.49 20.73 34.18
N PRO A 488 3.06 19.71 34.79
CA PRO A 488 4.49 19.42 34.67
C PRO A 488 4.80 18.85 33.26
N LYS A 489 6.10 18.85 32.92
CA LYS A 489 6.59 18.18 31.73
C LYS A 489 6.31 16.65 31.80
N VAL A 490 5.97 16.00 30.68
CA VAL A 490 5.68 14.57 30.69
C VAL A 490 6.81 13.79 30.00
N ALA A 491 7.38 12.79 30.68
CA ALA A 491 8.35 11.86 30.12
C ALA A 491 7.70 10.50 29.85
N THR A 492 7.72 10.02 28.61
CA THR A 492 7.06 8.75 28.23
C THR A 492 8.06 7.66 27.87
N ALA A 493 7.80 6.42 28.28
CA ALA A 493 8.59 5.23 27.86
C ALA A 493 8.03 4.53 26.61
N CYS A 494 6.87 4.93 26.14
CA CYS A 494 6.20 4.33 24.99
C CYS A 494 6.14 5.32 23.81
N SER A 495 6.74 4.96 22.67
CA SER A 495 6.74 5.79 21.46
C SER A 495 5.33 6.09 20.95
N THR A 496 4.37 5.17 21.14
CA THR A 496 2.96 5.43 20.80
C THR A 496 2.37 6.51 21.68
N CYS A 497 2.61 6.46 23.00
CA CYS A 497 2.14 7.50 23.92
C CYS A 497 2.74 8.86 23.58
N LEU A 498 4.04 8.90 23.27
CA LEU A 498 4.73 10.11 22.85
C LEU A 498 4.10 10.72 21.60
N LYS A 499 3.87 9.89 20.56
CA LYS A 499 3.19 10.30 19.33
C LYS A 499 1.79 10.86 19.61
N MET A 500 0.97 10.14 20.38
CA MET A 500 -0.39 10.58 20.72
C MET A 500 -0.41 11.90 21.47
N PHE A 501 0.50 12.11 22.42
CA PHE A 501 0.59 13.35 23.17
C PHE A 501 1.05 14.52 22.31
N ARG A 502 2.06 14.31 21.44
CA ARG A 502 2.52 15.39 20.54
C ARG A 502 1.46 15.81 19.52
N GLU A 503 0.68 14.86 19.01
CA GLU A 503 -0.37 15.12 18.01
C GLU A 503 -1.66 15.70 18.61
N HIS A 504 -2.06 15.25 19.81
CA HIS A 504 -3.37 15.57 20.38
C HIS A 504 -3.36 16.36 21.68
N LEU A 505 -2.22 16.44 22.36
CA LEU A 505 -2.00 17.18 23.61
C LEU A 505 -0.62 17.86 23.59
N PRO A 506 -0.29 18.69 22.58
CA PRO A 506 1.05 19.27 22.43
C PRO A 506 1.48 20.13 23.64
N GLN A 507 0.51 20.67 24.41
CA GLN A 507 0.76 21.44 25.61
C GLN A 507 1.44 20.65 26.75
N LEU A 508 1.39 19.31 26.72
CA LEU A 508 2.09 18.45 27.68
C LEU A 508 3.62 18.53 27.56
N ASN A 509 4.13 19.10 26.45
CA ASN A 509 5.56 19.13 26.14
C ASN A 509 6.24 17.76 26.35
N ALA A 510 5.57 16.70 25.85
CA ALA A 510 5.98 15.32 26.06
C ALA A 510 7.33 15.01 25.40
N VAL A 511 8.20 14.36 26.17
CA VAL A 511 9.52 13.89 25.73
C VAL A 511 9.65 12.38 25.91
N SER A 512 10.59 11.79 25.18
CA SER A 512 10.96 10.38 25.37
C SER A 512 11.77 10.22 26.67
N VAL A 513 11.45 9.22 27.48
CA VAL A 513 12.30 8.87 28.63
C VAL A 513 13.70 8.44 28.18
N TRP A 514 13.82 7.87 26.99
CA TRP A 514 15.11 7.45 26.42
C TRP A 514 16.00 8.66 26.14
N SER A 515 15.43 9.80 25.73
CA SER A 515 16.16 11.05 25.58
C SER A 515 16.63 11.61 26.94
N VAL A 516 15.80 11.47 27.97
CA VAL A 516 16.18 11.86 29.34
C VAL A 516 17.35 11.01 29.84
N LEU A 517 17.34 9.70 29.60
CA LEU A 517 18.40 8.79 30.03
C LEU A 517 19.69 8.94 29.21
N ALA A 518 19.59 9.23 27.91
CA ALA A 518 20.74 9.42 27.05
C ALA A 518 21.60 10.62 27.46
N ALA A 519 20.96 11.62 28.10
CA ALA A 519 21.66 12.79 28.68
C ALA A 519 22.36 12.47 30.00
N GLN A 520 22.21 11.28 30.57
CA GLN A 520 22.80 10.86 31.86
C GLN A 520 23.93 9.86 31.63
N SER A 521 24.86 9.76 32.58
CA SER A 521 25.85 8.70 32.61
C SER A 521 25.17 7.37 32.95
N VAL A 522 25.19 6.44 32.00
CA VAL A 522 24.67 5.08 32.17
C VAL A 522 25.87 4.13 32.26
N ALA A 523 25.89 3.25 33.26
CA ALA A 523 26.94 2.27 33.41
C ALA A 523 26.93 1.29 32.21
N ALA A 524 28.12 0.88 31.75
CA ALA A 524 28.25 -0.16 30.73
C ALA A 524 27.57 -1.46 31.22
N SER A 525 26.73 -2.04 30.39
CA SER A 525 26.12 -3.34 30.60
C SER A 525 27.08 -4.45 30.16
N ALA A 526 26.85 -5.70 30.60
CA ALA A 526 27.51 -6.84 29.98
C ALA A 526 27.14 -6.86 28.48
N ALA A 527 28.15 -6.79 27.62
CA ALA A 527 27.92 -6.73 26.18
C ALA A 527 27.30 -8.03 25.65
N HIS A 528 26.16 -7.91 25.02
CA HIS A 528 25.58 -8.97 24.19
C HIS A 528 26.27 -9.01 22.82
N PRO A 529 26.18 -10.12 22.06
CA PRO A 529 26.48 -10.12 20.63
C PRO A 529 25.75 -8.95 19.92
N PRO A 530 26.17 -8.56 18.71
CA PRO A 530 25.48 -7.51 17.98
C PRO A 530 23.98 -7.76 17.87
N LEU A 531 23.14 -6.81 18.30
CA LEU A 531 21.68 -6.91 18.32
C LEU A 531 21.05 -6.12 17.17
N ALA A 532 20.01 -6.68 16.53
CA ALA A 532 19.24 -6.02 15.49
C ALA A 532 18.21 -5.05 16.12
N LEU A 533 18.48 -3.74 16.06
CA LEU A 533 17.61 -2.72 16.65
C LEU A 533 16.40 -2.48 15.75
N SER A 534 15.22 -2.94 16.21
CA SER A 534 13.95 -2.67 15.55
C SER A 534 13.26 -1.44 16.17
N ASP A 535 13.35 -0.29 15.49
CA ASP A 535 12.66 0.93 15.90
C ASP A 535 11.14 0.73 15.85
N PRO A 536 10.38 1.19 16.86
CA PRO A 536 8.92 1.19 16.79
C PRO A 536 8.42 2.07 15.64
N CYS A 537 7.41 1.61 14.90
CA CYS A 537 6.86 2.37 13.77
C CYS A 537 6.29 3.75 14.18
N THR A 538 5.89 3.92 15.44
CA THR A 538 5.41 5.20 15.99
C THR A 538 6.53 6.20 16.28
N SER A 539 7.81 5.79 16.24
CA SER A 539 8.97 6.69 16.26
C SER A 539 9.50 7.04 14.86
N ARG A 540 8.81 6.65 13.78
CA ARG A 540 9.22 6.85 12.40
C ARG A 540 9.69 8.27 12.11
N HIS A 541 8.91 9.27 12.49
CA HIS A 541 9.21 10.68 12.28
C HIS A 541 9.82 11.39 13.51
N ASP A 542 10.26 10.61 14.51
CA ASP A 542 10.96 11.11 15.71
C ASP A 542 12.45 10.75 15.66
N GLU A 543 13.17 11.46 14.79
CA GLU A 543 14.61 11.27 14.61
C GLU A 543 15.39 11.49 15.93
N GLY A 544 14.98 12.47 16.74
CA GLY A 544 15.60 12.77 18.04
C GLY A 544 15.61 11.56 18.96
N THR A 545 14.44 10.99 19.24
CA THR A 545 14.35 9.77 20.08
C THR A 545 15.15 8.61 19.49
N ARG A 546 15.15 8.42 18.17
CA ARG A 546 15.93 7.35 17.53
C ARG A 546 17.44 7.54 17.67
N LYS A 547 17.93 8.77 17.58
CA LYS A 547 19.35 9.12 17.83
C LYS A 547 19.70 8.90 19.29
N ASP A 548 18.87 9.36 20.21
CA ASP A 548 19.10 9.24 21.65
C ASP A 548 19.15 7.78 22.11
N VAL A 549 18.26 6.92 21.56
CA VAL A 549 18.31 5.47 21.83
C VAL A 549 19.63 4.86 21.35
N ARG A 550 20.13 5.23 20.18
CA ARG A 550 21.42 4.74 19.68
C ARG A 550 22.59 5.24 20.51
N ALA A 551 22.60 6.50 20.89
CA ALA A 551 23.60 7.06 21.81
C ALA A 551 23.57 6.36 23.18
N LEU A 552 22.38 6.08 23.71
CA LEU A 552 22.23 5.32 24.96
C LEU A 552 22.82 3.90 24.86
N LEU A 553 22.59 3.21 23.76
CA LEU A 553 23.15 1.87 23.50
C LEU A 553 24.67 1.92 23.31
N GLU A 554 25.18 2.92 22.62
CA GLU A 554 26.62 3.17 22.47
C GLU A 554 27.30 3.42 23.82
N ASN A 555 26.69 4.27 24.68
CA ASN A 555 27.17 4.53 26.03
C ASN A 555 27.19 3.26 26.91
N MET A 556 26.26 2.33 26.68
CA MET A 556 26.24 1.02 27.34
C MET A 556 27.25 0.02 26.75
N GLY A 557 27.93 0.35 25.65
CA GLY A 557 28.86 -0.53 24.96
C GLY A 557 28.18 -1.66 24.16
N GLN A 558 26.89 -1.50 23.81
CA GLN A 558 26.14 -2.51 23.08
C GLN A 558 26.28 -2.34 21.57
N PRO A 559 26.94 -3.28 20.84
CA PRO A 559 27.02 -3.22 19.39
C PRO A 559 25.69 -3.54 18.72
N LEU A 560 25.44 -2.91 17.57
CA LEU A 560 24.24 -3.12 16.77
C LEU A 560 24.58 -3.86 15.48
N ALA A 561 23.74 -4.82 15.11
CA ALA A 561 23.76 -5.50 13.82
C ALA A 561 22.96 -4.69 12.79
N ASP A 562 23.35 -4.82 11.53
CA ASP A 562 22.59 -4.25 10.43
C ASP A 562 21.19 -4.87 10.34
N LEU A 563 20.19 -4.02 10.20
CA LEU A 563 18.81 -4.42 10.00
C LEU A 563 18.22 -3.60 8.86
N PRO A 564 17.86 -4.24 7.74
CA PRO A 564 17.20 -3.54 6.64
C PRO A 564 15.94 -2.80 7.07
N MET A 565 15.56 -1.77 6.34
CA MET A 565 14.34 -1.01 6.62
C MET A 565 14.24 -0.61 8.10
N SER A 566 15.22 0.13 8.58
CA SER A 566 15.30 0.66 9.96
C SER A 566 15.07 2.17 10.00
N GLY A 567 15.00 2.74 11.18
CA GLY A 567 14.83 4.18 11.39
C GLY A 567 13.50 4.69 10.82
N GLU A 568 13.57 5.67 9.93
CA GLU A 568 12.39 6.22 9.27
C GLU A 568 11.67 5.20 8.38
N LEU A 569 12.40 4.27 7.78
CA LEU A 569 11.84 3.22 6.93
C LEU A 569 11.40 1.98 7.72
N THR A 570 11.48 1.98 9.04
CA THR A 570 11.20 0.79 9.86
C THR A 570 9.90 0.09 9.50
N GLU A 571 9.94 -1.23 9.42
CA GLU A 571 8.76 -2.06 9.19
C GLU A 571 7.97 -2.30 10.48
N CYS A 572 6.69 -2.64 10.33
CA CYS A 572 5.78 -2.85 11.45
C CYS A 572 6.06 -4.18 12.16
N CYS A 573 5.81 -4.23 13.47
CA CYS A 573 5.81 -5.48 14.25
C CYS A 573 4.47 -6.26 14.20
N GLY A 574 3.40 -5.67 13.62
CA GLY A 574 2.07 -6.29 13.56
C GLY A 574 1.11 -5.94 14.71
N PHE A 575 1.47 -5.09 15.65
CA PHE A 575 0.61 -4.71 16.78
C PHE A 575 -0.24 -3.45 16.52
N GLY A 576 0.37 -2.39 15.97
CA GLY A 576 -0.26 -1.08 15.78
C GLY A 576 -1.60 -1.15 15.05
N GLY A 577 -2.41 -0.09 15.15
CA GLY A 577 -3.71 -0.03 14.49
C GLY A 577 -4.67 -1.18 14.86
N LEU A 578 -4.37 -1.91 15.95
CA LEU A 578 -5.14 -3.07 16.45
C LEU A 578 -5.16 -4.27 15.48
N MET A 579 -4.14 -4.40 14.61
CA MET A 579 -4.04 -5.51 13.66
C MET A 579 -4.10 -6.87 14.36
N ASP A 580 -3.38 -7.05 15.47
CA ASP A 580 -3.35 -8.31 16.24
C ASP A 580 -4.74 -8.71 16.80
N ASN A 581 -5.62 -7.73 16.98
CA ASN A 581 -6.99 -7.97 17.40
C ASN A 581 -7.92 -8.31 16.23
N ALA A 582 -7.82 -7.57 15.14
CA ALA A 582 -8.69 -7.71 13.98
C ALA A 582 -8.30 -8.88 13.07
N ASN A 583 -7.01 -9.19 12.97
CA ASN A 583 -6.48 -10.24 12.11
C ASN A 583 -5.17 -10.83 12.68
N PRO A 584 -5.25 -11.68 13.72
CA PRO A 584 -4.07 -12.24 14.38
C PRO A 584 -3.17 -13.06 13.44
N ALA A 585 -3.77 -13.72 12.43
CA ALA A 585 -3.02 -14.51 11.46
C ALA A 585 -2.10 -13.62 10.61
N LEU A 586 -2.59 -12.48 10.15
CA LEU A 586 -1.79 -11.51 9.40
C LEU A 586 -0.74 -10.83 10.30
N ALA A 587 -1.09 -10.51 11.54
CA ALA A 587 -0.14 -9.95 12.50
C ALA A 587 1.08 -10.87 12.73
N ARG A 588 0.87 -12.19 12.82
CA ARG A 588 1.95 -13.19 12.87
C ARG A 588 2.80 -13.19 11.61
N LYS A 589 2.18 -13.11 10.42
CA LYS A 589 2.94 -13.02 9.16
C LYS A 589 3.82 -11.76 9.10
N VAL A 590 3.29 -10.63 9.57
CA VAL A 590 4.04 -9.35 9.65
C VAL A 590 5.24 -9.48 10.58
N ALA A 591 5.03 -10.00 11.79
CA ALA A 591 6.11 -10.22 12.75
C ALA A 591 7.18 -11.19 12.21
N ALA A 592 6.77 -12.32 11.61
CA ALA A 592 7.65 -13.30 11.01
C ALA A 592 8.49 -12.71 9.87
N ALA A 593 7.89 -11.89 9.00
CA ALA A 593 8.61 -11.21 7.93
C ALA A 593 9.67 -10.23 8.47
N ARG A 594 9.36 -9.53 9.58
CA ARG A 594 10.30 -8.60 10.22
C ARG A 594 11.51 -9.33 10.83
N VAL A 595 11.28 -10.39 11.58
CA VAL A 595 12.40 -11.13 12.23
C VAL A 595 13.26 -11.91 11.25
N ALA A 596 12.72 -12.27 10.08
CA ALA A 596 13.45 -12.94 9.01
C ALA A 596 14.51 -12.06 8.33
N GLN A 597 14.55 -10.75 8.60
CA GLN A 597 15.49 -9.82 7.97
C GLN A 597 16.87 -9.80 8.62
N SER A 598 17.05 -10.45 9.77
CA SER A 598 18.35 -10.56 10.43
C SER A 598 18.47 -11.86 11.23
N ASP A 599 19.64 -12.49 11.17
CA ASP A 599 19.96 -13.65 12.00
C ASP A 599 20.26 -13.26 13.45
N ALA A 600 20.67 -12.03 13.71
CA ALA A 600 20.94 -11.53 15.05
C ALA A 600 19.68 -11.52 15.93
N ASP A 601 19.85 -11.58 17.24
CA ASP A 601 18.79 -11.38 18.21
C ASP A 601 18.27 -9.94 18.12
N PHE A 602 16.99 -9.75 18.38
CA PHE A 602 16.36 -8.44 18.23
C PHE A 602 16.39 -7.63 19.54
N LEU A 603 16.49 -6.33 19.37
CA LEU A 603 16.35 -5.33 20.43
C LEU A 603 15.27 -4.33 20.04
N THR A 604 14.47 -3.89 20.99
CA THR A 604 13.50 -2.79 20.78
C THR A 604 13.30 -2.00 22.06
N TYR A 605 12.81 -0.78 21.95
CA TYR A 605 12.43 0.09 23.07
C TYR A 605 10.90 0.30 23.19
N CYS A 606 10.12 -0.67 22.66
CA CYS A 606 8.68 -0.71 22.79
C CYS A 606 8.25 -2.09 23.31
N ALA A 607 7.58 -2.13 24.44
CA ALA A 607 7.15 -3.37 25.08
C ALA A 607 6.25 -4.25 24.16
N MET A 608 5.34 -3.63 23.39
CA MET A 608 4.49 -4.37 22.46
C MET A 608 5.24 -4.89 21.23
N CYS A 609 6.24 -4.14 20.71
CA CYS A 609 7.09 -4.66 19.64
C CYS A 609 7.89 -5.88 20.12
N ARG A 610 8.45 -5.83 21.33
CA ARG A 610 9.15 -6.96 21.95
C ARG A 610 8.24 -8.19 21.97
N ASP A 611 7.07 -8.06 22.54
CA ASP A 611 6.15 -9.19 22.71
C ASP A 611 5.65 -9.72 21.35
N GLN A 612 5.34 -8.83 20.42
CA GLN A 612 4.82 -9.24 19.12
C GLN A 612 5.87 -9.98 18.27
N LEU A 613 7.12 -9.52 18.30
CA LEU A 613 8.22 -10.20 17.62
C LEU A 613 8.58 -11.52 18.33
N ALA A 614 8.57 -11.57 19.67
CA ALA A 614 8.83 -12.78 20.43
C ALA A 614 7.83 -13.92 20.19
N LYS A 615 6.58 -13.62 19.78
CA LYS A 615 5.57 -14.64 19.37
C LYS A 615 6.05 -15.51 18.20
N THR A 616 7.07 -15.09 17.46
CA THR A 616 7.66 -15.86 16.36
C THR A 616 8.66 -16.90 16.82
N GLY A 617 9.05 -16.91 18.09
CA GLY A 617 10.13 -17.72 18.65
C GLY A 617 11.52 -17.09 18.51
N LYS A 618 11.64 -15.91 17.86
CA LYS A 618 12.90 -15.16 17.79
C LYS A 618 13.26 -14.58 19.17
N PRO A 619 14.52 -14.67 19.65
CA PRO A 619 14.95 -13.98 20.84
C PRO A 619 14.84 -12.46 20.66
N VAL A 620 14.15 -11.79 21.59
CA VAL A 620 13.91 -10.34 21.55
C VAL A 620 14.09 -9.73 22.93
N LEU A 621 15.01 -8.78 23.05
CA LEU A 621 15.23 -8.00 24.26
C LEU A 621 14.46 -6.66 24.21
N HIS A 622 14.06 -6.19 25.36
CA HIS A 622 13.65 -4.80 25.54
C HIS A 622 14.86 -3.99 26.06
N ILE A 623 14.99 -2.72 25.71
CA ILE A 623 16.12 -1.88 26.17
C ILE A 623 16.28 -1.87 27.69
N LEU A 624 15.20 -2.07 28.45
CA LEU A 624 15.25 -2.17 29.91
C LEU A 624 15.97 -3.44 30.42
N ASP A 625 16.07 -4.49 29.59
CA ASP A 625 16.83 -5.70 29.93
C ASP A 625 18.34 -5.42 29.95
N LEU A 626 18.78 -4.45 29.13
CA LEU A 626 20.16 -3.97 29.12
C LEU A 626 20.43 -2.94 30.23
N LEU A 627 19.44 -2.07 30.49
CA LEU A 627 19.56 -1.02 31.53
C LEU A 627 19.52 -1.59 32.95
N PHE A 628 18.78 -2.69 33.17
CA PHE A 628 18.58 -3.31 34.49
C PHE A 628 18.84 -4.82 34.39
N PRO A 629 20.12 -5.25 34.27
CA PRO A 629 20.47 -6.66 34.07
C PRO A 629 20.01 -7.58 35.22
N ASP A 630 19.91 -7.05 36.44
CA ASP A 630 19.41 -7.76 37.62
C ASP A 630 17.90 -8.07 37.57
N LEU A 631 17.17 -7.34 36.72
CA LEU A 631 15.73 -7.53 36.46
C LEU A 631 15.46 -7.97 35.01
N ALA A 632 16.51 -8.35 34.27
CA ALA A 632 16.36 -8.71 32.88
C ALA A 632 15.52 -9.98 32.68
N HIS A 633 14.65 -9.92 31.70
CA HIS A 633 13.87 -11.07 31.26
C HIS A 633 14.62 -11.85 30.19
N PRO A 634 14.53 -13.17 30.13
CA PRO A 634 15.12 -13.94 29.05
C PRO A 634 14.63 -13.46 27.68
N ALA A 635 15.55 -13.35 26.71
CA ALA A 635 15.19 -12.93 25.35
C ALA A 635 14.15 -13.86 24.69
N THR A 636 14.13 -15.12 25.11
CA THR A 636 13.20 -16.17 24.64
C THR A 636 11.92 -16.26 25.46
N GLU A 637 11.74 -15.39 26.48
CA GLU A 637 10.53 -15.43 27.31
C GLU A 637 9.28 -15.18 26.44
N PRO A 638 8.25 -16.03 26.56
CA PRO A 638 7.00 -15.82 25.85
C PRO A 638 6.28 -14.57 26.36
N PRO A 639 5.46 -13.91 25.54
CA PRO A 639 4.67 -12.74 25.96
C PRO A 639 3.75 -13.08 27.10
N ALA A 640 3.67 -12.17 28.08
CA ALA A 640 2.70 -12.30 29.18
C ALA A 640 1.26 -12.25 28.63
N GLY A 641 0.41 -13.16 29.10
CA GLY A 641 -1.01 -13.20 28.79
C GLY A 641 -1.77 -11.97 29.34
N ILE A 642 -2.98 -11.75 28.84
CA ILE A 642 -3.80 -10.58 29.21
C ILE A 642 -4.14 -10.58 30.71
N SER A 643 -4.46 -11.74 31.30
CA SER A 643 -4.74 -11.87 32.73
C SER A 643 -3.54 -11.42 33.57
N VAL A 644 -2.34 -11.89 33.22
CA VAL A 644 -1.09 -11.52 33.90
C VAL A 644 -0.83 -10.01 33.79
N ARG A 645 -1.03 -9.42 32.62
CA ARG A 645 -0.83 -7.97 32.43
C ARG A 645 -1.77 -7.13 33.30
N ARG A 646 -3.02 -7.56 33.48
CA ARG A 646 -3.96 -6.86 34.39
C ARG A 646 -3.52 -6.96 35.85
N VAL A 647 -3.11 -8.15 36.29
CA VAL A 647 -2.57 -8.36 37.64
C VAL A 647 -1.32 -7.49 37.85
N ASN A 648 -0.39 -7.47 36.91
CA ASN A 648 0.83 -6.68 36.98
C ASN A 648 0.56 -5.18 37.12
N ARG A 649 -0.38 -4.61 36.34
CA ARG A 649 -0.76 -3.18 36.47
C ARG A 649 -1.30 -2.86 37.86
N ARG A 650 -2.10 -3.78 38.39
CA ARG A 650 -2.67 -3.66 39.71
C ARG A 650 -1.62 -3.75 40.80
N MET A 651 -0.69 -4.69 40.71
CA MET A 651 0.43 -4.84 41.63
C MET A 651 1.35 -3.61 41.60
N LEU A 652 1.67 -3.10 40.42
CA LEU A 652 2.47 -1.88 40.26
C LEU A 652 1.79 -0.69 40.93
N LYS A 653 0.47 -0.52 40.72
CA LYS A 653 -0.29 0.53 41.41
C LYS A 653 -0.27 0.35 42.93
N ALA A 654 -0.48 -0.87 43.45
CA ALA A 654 -0.46 -1.15 44.87
C ALA A 654 0.90 -0.78 45.49
N ALA A 655 2.01 -1.19 44.88
CA ALA A 655 3.36 -0.83 45.34
C ALA A 655 3.61 0.68 45.32
N LEU A 656 3.10 1.40 44.33
CA LEU A 656 3.22 2.86 44.29
C LEU A 656 2.33 3.56 45.33
N LEU A 657 1.11 3.08 45.59
CA LEU A 657 0.28 3.64 46.66
C LEU A 657 0.93 3.50 48.04
N GLU A 658 1.49 2.32 48.35
CA GLU A 658 2.25 2.10 49.60
C GLU A 658 3.44 3.03 49.67
N ARG A 659 4.27 3.13 48.61
CA ARG A 659 5.43 4.00 48.53
C ARG A 659 5.09 5.49 48.73
N HIS A 660 3.95 5.95 48.24
CA HIS A 660 3.49 7.32 48.37
C HIS A 660 2.66 7.56 49.63
N GLY A 661 2.52 6.58 50.54
CA GLY A 661 1.73 6.70 51.75
C GLY A 661 0.24 6.97 51.51
N ARG A 662 -0.30 6.54 50.36
CA ARG A 662 -1.69 6.76 49.93
C ARG A 662 -2.64 5.62 50.26
N GLY A 663 -2.26 4.75 51.20
CA GLY A 663 -3.08 3.58 51.62
C GLY A 663 -2.93 2.38 50.66
N HIS A 664 -3.93 1.50 50.70
CA HIS A 664 -3.93 0.24 49.96
C HIS A 664 -5.00 0.24 48.88
N LEU A 665 -4.74 -0.55 47.83
CA LEU A 665 -5.72 -0.74 46.77
C LEU A 665 -6.92 -1.54 47.32
N PRO A 666 -8.18 -1.09 47.12
CA PRO A 666 -9.35 -1.82 47.55
C PRO A 666 -9.43 -3.24 46.93
N ARG A 667 -9.64 -4.23 47.76
CA ARG A 667 -9.83 -5.63 47.31
C ARG A 667 -11.18 -5.77 46.59
N GLN A 668 -11.18 -6.60 45.55
CA GLN A 668 -12.41 -6.93 44.85
C GLN A 668 -13.12 -8.12 45.58
N PRO A 669 -14.45 -8.15 45.63
CA PRO A 669 -15.17 -9.22 46.33
C PRO A 669 -14.86 -10.65 45.86
N TRP A 670 -14.43 -10.80 44.61
CA TRP A 670 -14.14 -12.11 44.01
C TRP A 670 -12.65 -12.53 44.07
N GLU A 671 -11.78 -11.72 44.65
CA GLU A 671 -10.33 -12.03 44.74
C GLU A 671 -10.04 -13.26 45.59
N ASP A 672 -10.92 -13.59 46.54
CA ASP A 672 -10.76 -14.77 47.37
C ASP A 672 -11.15 -16.08 46.66
N VAL A 673 -11.70 -15.99 45.46
CA VAL A 673 -12.03 -17.18 44.63
C VAL A 673 -10.75 -17.77 44.08
N ARG A 674 -10.33 -18.92 44.61
CA ARG A 674 -9.18 -19.67 44.14
C ARG A 674 -9.57 -20.53 42.94
N LEU A 675 -8.80 -20.43 41.86
CA LEU A 675 -8.99 -21.19 40.63
C LEU A 675 -7.81 -22.17 40.44
N ALA A 676 -8.13 -23.42 40.14
CA ALA A 676 -7.21 -24.40 39.64
C ALA A 676 -7.46 -24.56 38.11
N ILE A 677 -6.50 -24.14 37.30
CA ILE A 677 -6.63 -24.10 35.85
C ILE A 677 -5.48 -24.94 35.26
N SER A 678 -5.82 -25.99 34.51
CA SER A 678 -4.83 -26.81 33.83
C SER A 678 -4.24 -26.06 32.63
N GLU A 679 -3.01 -26.41 32.23
CA GLU A 679 -2.30 -25.78 31.12
C GLU A 679 -3.12 -25.76 29.82
N PRO A 680 -3.79 -26.84 29.36
CA PRO A 680 -4.65 -26.79 28.18
C PRO A 680 -5.82 -25.81 28.30
N VAL A 681 -6.40 -25.70 29.51
CA VAL A 681 -7.49 -24.73 29.77
C VAL A 681 -6.94 -23.31 29.76
N ALA A 682 -5.79 -23.06 30.37
CA ALA A 682 -5.13 -21.75 30.34
C ALA A 682 -4.83 -21.29 28.91
N ALA A 683 -4.33 -22.17 28.06
CA ALA A 683 -4.10 -21.89 26.64
C ALA A 683 -5.41 -21.53 25.90
N LEU A 684 -6.51 -22.26 26.17
CA LEU A 684 -7.81 -21.97 25.60
C LEU A 684 -8.37 -20.63 26.07
N LEU A 685 -8.18 -20.28 27.36
CA LEU A 685 -8.61 -18.99 27.92
C LEU A 685 -7.89 -17.83 27.21
N GLU A 686 -6.57 -17.94 27.04
CA GLU A 686 -5.79 -16.92 26.35
C GLU A 686 -6.21 -16.79 24.88
N GLU A 687 -6.39 -17.89 24.15
CA GLU A 687 -6.88 -17.90 22.76
C GLU A 687 -8.22 -17.20 22.62
N ARG A 688 -9.16 -17.47 23.54
CA ARG A 688 -10.51 -16.91 23.56
C ARG A 688 -10.61 -15.57 24.26
N ARG A 689 -9.51 -15.09 24.84
CA ARG A 689 -9.43 -13.84 25.60
C ARG A 689 -10.43 -13.80 26.76
N ILE A 690 -10.59 -14.92 27.44
CA ILE A 690 -11.36 -15.06 28.69
C ILE A 690 -10.36 -14.89 29.84
N LEU A 691 -10.62 -13.96 30.74
CA LEU A 691 -9.71 -13.67 31.82
C LEU A 691 -9.99 -14.55 33.04
N GLU A 692 -8.96 -14.87 33.81
CA GLU A 692 -9.15 -15.53 35.09
C GLU A 692 -10.05 -14.71 36.01
N ASP A 693 -9.94 -13.39 35.95
CA ASP A 693 -10.77 -12.48 36.73
C ASP A 693 -12.26 -12.56 36.34
N ASP A 694 -12.55 -12.75 35.03
CA ASP A 694 -13.93 -13.00 34.57
C ASP A 694 -14.48 -14.28 35.18
N LEU A 695 -13.67 -15.33 35.25
CA LEU A 695 -14.06 -16.60 35.85
C LEU A 695 -14.30 -16.47 37.39
N ARG A 696 -13.42 -15.73 38.09
CA ARG A 696 -13.58 -15.42 39.50
C ARG A 696 -14.89 -14.68 39.75
N GLN A 697 -15.21 -13.69 38.93
CA GLN A 697 -16.47 -12.94 39.03
C GLN A 697 -17.70 -13.84 38.81
N ILE A 698 -17.66 -14.70 37.78
CA ILE A 698 -18.75 -15.64 37.47
C ILE A 698 -19.00 -16.59 38.67
N ILE A 699 -17.93 -17.23 39.14
CA ILE A 699 -18.00 -18.20 40.23
C ILE A 699 -18.45 -17.54 41.54
N HIS A 700 -17.90 -16.35 41.83
CA HIS A 700 -18.32 -15.57 43.01
C HIS A 700 -19.82 -15.25 42.97
N ARG A 701 -20.32 -14.71 41.85
CA ARG A 701 -21.77 -14.43 41.70
C ARG A 701 -22.62 -15.68 41.84
N ALA A 702 -22.23 -16.78 41.20
CA ALA A 702 -22.93 -18.05 41.28
C ALA A 702 -22.95 -18.62 42.68
N THR A 703 -21.88 -18.42 43.45
CA THR A 703 -21.79 -18.88 44.86
C THR A 703 -22.62 -18.01 45.80
N GLN A 704 -22.65 -16.69 45.58
CA GLN A 704 -23.39 -15.75 46.47
C GLN A 704 -24.89 -15.65 46.17
N GLN A 705 -25.25 -15.69 44.88
CA GLN A 705 -26.62 -15.40 44.43
C GLN A 705 -27.41 -16.66 43.99
N GLY A 706 -26.72 -17.81 43.90
CA GLY A 706 -27.24 -18.95 43.16
C GLY A 706 -27.21 -18.70 41.65
N GLY A 707 -27.75 -19.56 40.85
CA GLY A 707 -27.81 -19.34 39.38
C GLY A 707 -26.75 -20.12 38.60
N CYS A 708 -26.40 -21.29 39.13
CA CYS A 708 -25.61 -22.27 38.34
C CYS A 708 -26.49 -23.49 38.01
N PHE A 709 -26.24 -24.09 36.88
CA PHE A 709 -26.74 -25.41 36.52
C PHE A 709 -25.79 -26.45 37.10
N THR A 710 -26.33 -27.45 37.83
CA THR A 710 -25.53 -28.55 38.38
C THR A 710 -25.83 -29.82 37.59
N HIS A 711 -24.78 -30.49 37.10
CA HIS A 711 -24.91 -31.78 36.44
C HIS A 711 -25.07 -32.89 37.49
N GLY A 712 -26.20 -33.63 37.41
CA GLY A 712 -26.58 -34.56 38.45
C GLY A 712 -25.66 -35.79 38.62
N ALA A 713 -24.89 -36.17 37.62
CA ALA A 713 -24.07 -37.40 37.66
C ALA A 713 -22.67 -37.19 38.28
N ASP A 714 -22.06 -36.01 38.11
CA ASP A 714 -20.68 -35.75 38.53
C ASP A 714 -20.46 -34.43 39.28
N GLY A 715 -21.52 -33.72 39.59
CA GLY A 715 -21.49 -32.49 40.39
C GLY A 715 -20.86 -31.28 39.70
N ARG A 716 -20.59 -31.34 38.38
CA ARG A 716 -20.11 -30.19 37.61
C ARG A 716 -21.13 -29.07 37.65
N LYS A 717 -20.63 -27.85 37.76
CA LYS A 717 -21.44 -26.64 37.77
C LYS A 717 -21.14 -25.80 36.49
N ILE A 718 -22.19 -25.21 35.93
CA ILE A 718 -22.09 -24.28 34.81
C ILE A 718 -22.75 -22.97 35.25
N ALA A 719 -22.00 -21.89 35.23
CA ALA A 719 -22.49 -20.57 35.55
C ALA A 719 -22.12 -19.55 34.47
N SER A 720 -22.86 -18.45 34.43
CA SER A 720 -22.59 -17.37 33.50
C SER A 720 -22.77 -16.01 34.14
N ALA A 721 -22.07 -15.01 33.57
CA ALA A 721 -22.32 -13.61 33.88
C ALA A 721 -22.15 -12.76 32.64
N GLU A 722 -22.97 -11.72 32.49
CA GLU A 722 -22.76 -10.65 31.51
C GLU A 722 -21.74 -9.67 32.09
N LEU A 723 -20.58 -9.55 31.44
CA LEU A 723 -19.49 -8.63 31.77
C LEU A 723 -19.27 -7.72 30.57
N GLY A 724 -19.73 -6.49 30.69
CA GLY A 724 -19.75 -5.55 29.55
C GLY A 724 -20.77 -6.00 28.47
N GLU A 725 -20.34 -6.18 27.24
CA GLU A 725 -21.20 -6.59 26.11
C GLU A 725 -21.13 -8.10 25.80
N VAL A 726 -20.44 -8.86 26.63
CA VAL A 726 -20.17 -10.29 26.41
C VAL A 726 -20.70 -11.10 27.58
N THR A 727 -21.40 -12.20 27.31
CA THR A 727 -21.75 -13.20 28.29
C THR A 727 -20.65 -14.25 28.32
N PHE A 728 -20.02 -14.40 29.47
CA PHE A 728 -19.02 -15.42 29.73
C PHE A 728 -19.61 -16.57 30.51
N TRP A 729 -19.13 -17.77 30.24
CA TRP A 729 -19.54 -19.00 30.85
C TRP A 729 -18.35 -19.74 31.43
N ALA A 730 -18.54 -20.35 32.62
CA ALA A 730 -17.56 -21.21 33.25
C ALA A 730 -18.18 -22.56 33.58
N GLU A 731 -17.55 -23.64 33.16
CA GLU A 731 -17.82 -25.00 33.63
C GLU A 731 -16.72 -25.36 34.64
N TYR A 732 -17.13 -25.68 35.88
CA TYR A 732 -16.20 -25.91 36.98
C TYR A 732 -16.73 -26.93 37.96
N ARG A 733 -15.86 -27.41 38.85
CA ARG A 733 -16.24 -28.24 40.02
C ARG A 733 -15.54 -27.68 41.26
N GLU A 734 -16.12 -27.94 42.43
CA GLU A 734 -15.48 -27.70 43.73
C GLU A 734 -14.33 -28.69 43.92
N GLY A 735 -13.22 -28.24 44.43
CA GLY A 735 -12.03 -29.02 44.78
C GLY A 735 -11.54 -28.62 46.17
N ASP A 736 -10.58 -29.37 46.71
CA ASP A 736 -10.10 -29.21 48.10
C ASP A 736 -9.48 -27.82 48.37
N GLU A 737 -8.86 -27.21 47.35
CA GLU A 737 -8.20 -25.92 47.48
C GLU A 737 -8.90 -24.78 46.72
N GLY A 738 -10.11 -24.98 46.21
CA GLY A 738 -10.85 -23.98 45.43
C GLY A 738 -11.64 -24.60 44.28
N PHE A 739 -11.80 -23.85 43.18
CA PHE A 739 -12.61 -24.28 42.05
C PHE A 739 -11.73 -24.74 40.87
N VAL A 740 -11.91 -25.95 40.40
CA VAL A 740 -11.26 -26.51 39.23
C VAL A 740 -12.03 -26.13 38.00
N VAL A 741 -11.44 -25.28 37.14
CA VAL A 741 -12.04 -24.87 35.87
C VAL A 741 -11.85 -25.97 34.83
N LEU A 742 -12.95 -26.44 34.24
CA LEU A 742 -12.96 -27.50 33.23
C LEU A 742 -13.05 -26.92 31.83
N ARG A 743 -13.87 -25.89 31.61
CA ARG A 743 -14.08 -25.19 30.35
C ARG A 743 -14.56 -23.78 30.60
N ALA A 744 -14.31 -22.90 29.59
CA ALA A 744 -14.93 -21.59 29.52
C ALA A 744 -15.20 -21.20 28.06
N TRP A 745 -16.23 -20.40 27.85
CA TRP A 745 -16.59 -19.84 26.55
C TRP A 745 -17.33 -18.52 26.74
N SER A 746 -17.48 -17.79 25.63
CA SER A 746 -18.19 -16.52 25.64
C SER A 746 -19.02 -16.34 24.38
N HIS A 747 -20.06 -15.52 24.45
CA HIS A 747 -20.86 -15.10 23.31
C HIS A 747 -21.42 -13.69 23.49
N ARG A 748 -21.84 -13.07 22.39
CA ARG A 748 -22.50 -11.76 22.38
C ARG A 748 -23.98 -11.81 22.03
N MET A 749 -24.55 -13.00 21.91
CA MET A 749 -25.99 -13.15 21.65
C MET A 749 -26.78 -12.75 22.88
N ARG A 750 -27.71 -11.80 22.73
CA ARG A 750 -28.75 -11.52 23.68
C ARG A 750 -30.02 -12.29 23.27
N ILE A 751 -30.46 -13.21 24.07
CA ILE A 751 -31.74 -13.90 23.84
C ILE A 751 -32.85 -12.91 24.23
N LYS A 752 -33.51 -12.30 23.24
CA LYS A 752 -34.70 -11.48 23.49
C LYS A 752 -35.83 -12.40 23.90
N GLY A 753 -36.21 -12.38 25.19
CA GLY A 753 -37.36 -13.13 25.68
C GLY A 753 -37.19 -13.86 27.03
N GLY A 754 -36.00 -13.87 27.62
CA GLY A 754 -35.85 -14.34 29.01
C GLY A 754 -36.32 -13.27 29.99
N ARG A 755 -37.44 -13.49 30.68
CA ARG A 755 -37.79 -12.68 31.86
C ARG A 755 -36.71 -12.90 32.91
N SER A 756 -36.11 -11.80 33.37
CA SER A 756 -35.20 -11.74 34.53
C SER A 756 -35.85 -12.32 35.76
#